data_f6eb82ff2a1af389fbd5c671935c926e
#
_entry.id   f6eb82ff2a1af389fbd5c671935c926e
#
_cell.length_a   1.000
_cell.length_b   1.000
_cell.length_c   1.000
_cell.angle_alpha   90.00
_cell.angle_beta   90.00
_cell.angle_gamma   90.00
#
_symmetry.space_group_name_H-M   'P 1'
#
loop_
_entity.id
_entity.type
_entity.pdbx_description
1 polymer ?
#
loop_
_entity_poly.entity_id
_entity_poly.type
_entity_poly.pdbx_seq_one_letter_code
_entity_poly.pdbx_strand_id
1 'polypeptide(L)'
;MSEQEPAQTPSAPRTRSVSRRRLLTYGRNAAIVAGAALAVPATAASAGAAAPATTAKGSLAKARSAASLDTTLTNVVTSWTGNTFSGATEWVQDFVFNIAVTADGAVYTVSFWDEAGDYAGIYKDGHLIGNCHGANGDAVAVNSTYAYLSVGNGLTRYTLDGTATSLTYAVGSPPAAAAATDTQVVATDRANNRVLVFDAATGAVQHTWTVNQPGSVAIAPSGEIWVVSNITRDTNDGHFWHVDTANPAKILHFSNSGAALAGTISGPSAQWIPTSVAVDANGDLLVGDNGPLRQVHTYTGLSGTPALARSLGQAGGIGAGTPGRVAADKFFGIVGVGGDSAGNVYVAMFEFGTWLRKFSPAGAVVWQLQGSAFVDAADFDPASDGVEIYTKQCHYSMAYTKAPGSDATWRSYTLDSVTYPQDARLFLTGHSHAAASPFLKRLGGRLYMYVTGMYCAHLLIYRMDGEIAKPSGAIFKARWNGDDPTWPPNQPATGQWIWRDLSGNGNFEAGEYVQPGDGSSSPSNCWVWYVDDNGDIWEGGDRNLRRYPLQGFDSQQNPIYTYESMETIALPAPFSVVRRLHYDVAADVMYMVGYTPDQPFDNAHWKECGKVLVRYDKWSTGNTTPTWTLLLPWDTASTIVVTMVSLAFAGDYIFAAGIETRGQVWVWKAADASPVGTWTAGSVIGTIDRSGWVDVPYGISATKRADGDYLVQVEDDLFNKVLLYRWTP
;
A
#
# COMPACT_ATOMS: atom_id res chain seq x y z
N MET A 1 -31.85 48.66 -2.24
CA MET A 1 -32.85 47.63 -2.42
C MET A 1 -32.10 46.34 -2.59
N SER A 2 -32.01 45.59 -1.53
CA SER A 2 -31.28 44.34 -1.41
C SER A 2 -32.32 43.22 -1.49
N GLU A 3 -32.21 42.34 -2.44
CA GLU A 3 -33.00 41.11 -2.50
C GLU A 3 -32.32 40.04 -1.61
N GLN A 4 -33.08 39.55 -0.65
CA GLN A 4 -32.72 38.44 0.21
C GLN A 4 -33.12 37.14 -0.46
N GLU A 5 -32.17 36.16 -0.57
CA GLU A 5 -32.44 34.77 -0.90
C GLU A 5 -33.14 34.06 0.30
N PRO A 6 -34.07 33.13 0.05
CA PRO A 6 -34.75 32.42 1.11
C PRO A 6 -33.92 31.28 1.69
N ALA A 7 -33.98 31.11 3.01
CA ALA A 7 -33.35 30.10 3.80
C ALA A 7 -33.75 28.67 3.38
N GLN A 8 -32.75 27.83 3.10
CA GLN A 8 -32.93 26.40 2.87
C GLN A 8 -33.03 25.64 4.18
N THR A 9 -34.04 24.81 4.29
CA THR A 9 -34.27 23.84 5.36
C THR A 9 -33.18 22.76 5.38
N PRO A 10 -32.74 22.24 6.53
CA PRO A 10 -31.73 21.22 6.63
C PRO A 10 -32.26 19.87 6.14
N SER A 11 -31.70 19.34 5.06
CA SER A 11 -31.89 17.98 4.60
C SER A 11 -31.05 17.01 5.41
N ALA A 12 -31.58 15.79 5.62
CA ALA A 12 -30.96 14.68 6.34
C ALA A 12 -29.52 14.34 5.86
N PRO A 13 -28.66 13.76 6.71
CA PRO A 13 -27.28 13.50 6.38
C PRO A 13 -27.20 12.50 5.21
N ARG A 14 -26.75 12.97 4.07
CA ARG A 14 -26.29 12.11 2.96
C ARG A 14 -24.99 11.46 3.39
N THR A 15 -24.95 10.16 3.40
CA THR A 15 -23.72 9.36 3.46
C THR A 15 -22.73 9.92 2.42
N ARG A 16 -21.63 10.45 2.91
CA ARG A 16 -20.58 11.03 2.06
C ARG A 16 -19.80 9.90 1.41
N SER A 17 -19.94 9.72 0.11
CA SER A 17 -18.90 9.06 -0.67
C SER A 17 -17.59 9.81 -0.41
N VAL A 18 -16.55 9.11 0.02
CA VAL A 18 -15.21 9.67 0.17
C VAL A 18 -14.75 10.02 -1.25
N SER A 19 -14.87 11.26 -1.64
CA SER A 19 -14.55 11.69 -2.99
C SER A 19 -13.04 11.89 -3.10
N ARG A 20 -12.44 11.40 -4.19
CA ARG A 20 -11.07 11.66 -4.70
C ARG A 20 -10.62 13.14 -4.57
N ARG A 21 -11.52 14.08 -4.31
CA ARG A 21 -11.20 15.49 -4.07
C ARG A 21 -10.45 15.75 -2.76
N ARG A 22 -10.47 14.83 -1.78
CA ARG A 22 -9.70 15.00 -0.54
C ARG A 22 -8.24 14.58 -0.69
N LEU A 23 -7.91 13.62 -1.55
CA LEU A 23 -6.52 13.32 -1.95
C LEU A 23 -5.78 14.57 -2.48
N LEU A 24 -6.51 15.44 -3.20
CA LEU A 24 -5.94 16.65 -3.81
C LEU A 24 -5.74 17.82 -2.84
N THR A 25 -6.24 17.77 -1.62
CA THR A 25 -6.17 18.92 -0.69
C THR A 25 -4.99 18.84 0.27
N TYR A 26 -4.46 17.65 0.56
CA TYR A 26 -3.24 17.46 1.37
C TYR A 26 -1.95 17.34 0.54
N GLY A 27 -2.07 16.98 -0.73
CA GLY A 27 -0.97 16.93 -1.69
C GLY A 27 -0.65 18.25 -2.40
N ARG A 28 -0.77 19.40 -1.75
CA ARG A 28 -0.48 20.69 -2.41
C ARG A 28 0.98 20.85 -2.88
N ASN A 29 1.88 19.98 -2.45
CA ASN A 29 3.25 19.91 -2.97
C ASN A 29 3.50 18.71 -3.89
N ALA A 30 2.63 17.68 -3.92
CA ALA A 30 2.75 16.52 -4.80
C ALA A 30 1.92 16.63 -6.09
N ALA A 31 1.03 17.61 -6.21
CA ALA A 31 0.07 17.72 -7.32
C ALA A 31 0.67 18.27 -8.64
N ILE A 32 1.99 18.39 -8.78
CA ILE A 32 2.61 18.94 -10.01
C ILE A 32 3.02 17.86 -11.02
N VAL A 33 3.00 16.57 -10.68
CA VAL A 33 3.48 15.52 -11.60
C VAL A 33 2.37 14.71 -12.28
N ALA A 34 1.16 14.68 -11.77
CA ALA A 34 0.04 13.94 -12.38
C ALA A 34 -0.64 14.67 -13.58
N GLY A 35 -0.16 15.84 -13.96
CA GLY A 35 -0.79 16.70 -15.01
C GLY A 35 0.07 17.06 -16.20
N ALA A 36 1.27 16.54 -16.36
CA ALA A 36 2.09 16.79 -17.54
C ALA A 36 1.77 15.82 -18.69
N ALA A 37 0.52 15.82 -19.15
CA ALA A 37 0.27 15.55 -20.56
C ALA A 37 0.89 16.72 -21.33
N LEU A 38 2.04 16.50 -21.93
CA LEU A 38 2.71 17.45 -22.80
C LEU A 38 1.74 17.97 -23.87
N ALA A 39 1.24 19.18 -23.70
CA ALA A 39 0.66 19.94 -24.77
C ALA A 39 1.79 20.32 -25.73
N VAL A 40 1.96 19.55 -26.78
CA VAL A 40 2.79 19.92 -27.92
C VAL A 40 2.03 20.99 -28.71
N PRO A 41 2.58 22.18 -28.94
CA PRO A 41 1.91 23.16 -29.80
C PRO A 41 1.83 22.63 -31.24
N ALA A 42 0.63 22.56 -31.77
CA ALA A 42 0.39 22.22 -33.17
C ALA A 42 0.97 23.33 -34.06
N THR A 43 2.10 23.09 -34.69
CA THR A 43 2.53 23.83 -35.85
C THR A 43 1.85 23.20 -37.06
N ALA A 44 0.97 23.97 -37.68
CA ALA A 44 0.32 23.61 -38.94
C ALA A 44 1.37 23.52 -40.06
N ALA A 45 1.55 22.32 -40.61
CA ALA A 45 2.18 22.10 -41.87
C ALA A 45 1.13 21.50 -42.84
N SER A 46 0.74 22.26 -43.80
CA SER A 46 -0.10 21.85 -44.91
C SER A 46 0.65 20.83 -45.79
N ALA A 47 0.09 19.65 -45.98
CA ALA A 47 0.53 18.73 -47.03
C ALA A 47 -0.64 17.89 -47.54
N GLY A 48 -0.87 18.01 -48.80
CA GLY A 48 -1.34 17.13 -49.82
C GLY A 48 -2.41 16.08 -49.53
N ALA A 49 -3.58 16.25 -50.12
CA ALA A 49 -4.66 15.27 -50.15
C ALA A 49 -4.18 13.96 -50.84
N ALA A 50 -4.10 12.88 -50.09
CA ALA A 50 -4.14 11.53 -50.62
C ALA A 50 -5.56 10.98 -50.53
N ALA A 51 -5.99 10.29 -51.57
CA ALA A 51 -7.32 9.74 -51.73
C ALA A 51 -7.72 8.79 -50.58
N PRO A 52 -9.01 8.73 -50.21
CA PRO A 52 -9.42 7.87 -49.09
C PRO A 52 -9.30 6.40 -49.49
N ALA A 53 -8.46 5.69 -48.74
CA ALA A 53 -8.53 4.25 -48.68
C ALA A 53 -9.90 3.86 -48.12
N THR A 54 -10.63 3.05 -48.84
CA THR A 54 -11.87 2.43 -48.39
C THR A 54 -11.58 1.54 -47.20
N THR A 55 -11.81 2.07 -46.00
CA THR A 55 -11.83 1.27 -44.79
C THR A 55 -12.98 0.28 -44.87
N ALA A 56 -12.65 -0.99 -45.02
CA ALA A 56 -13.61 -2.05 -44.83
C ALA A 56 -14.16 -1.89 -43.38
N LYS A 57 -15.43 -1.51 -43.28
CA LYS A 57 -16.20 -1.59 -42.03
C LYS A 57 -16.29 -3.07 -41.66
N GLY A 58 -15.32 -3.56 -40.93
CA GLY A 58 -15.39 -4.83 -40.19
C GLY A 58 -16.51 -4.66 -39.17
N SER A 59 -17.69 -5.08 -39.51
CA SER A 59 -18.84 -5.07 -38.63
C SER A 59 -18.50 -5.91 -37.41
N LEU A 60 -18.72 -5.37 -36.20
CA LEU A 60 -18.86 -6.09 -34.93
C LEU A 60 -20.03 -7.11 -34.97
N ALA A 61 -20.34 -7.62 -36.15
CA ALA A 61 -21.52 -8.38 -36.53
C ALA A 61 -21.72 -9.69 -35.79
N LYS A 62 -21.15 -9.89 -34.57
CA LYS A 62 -21.47 -10.96 -33.62
C LYS A 62 -20.82 -10.71 -32.23
N ALA A 63 -20.67 -9.43 -31.78
CA ALA A 63 -20.39 -9.21 -30.37
C ALA A 63 -21.56 -9.75 -29.55
N ARG A 64 -21.34 -10.75 -28.74
CA ARG A 64 -22.35 -11.17 -27.76
C ARG A 64 -22.45 -10.03 -26.75
N SER A 65 -23.64 -9.42 -26.61
CA SER A 65 -23.98 -8.63 -25.44
C SER A 65 -23.71 -9.50 -24.21
N ALA A 66 -23.22 -8.93 -23.14
CA ALA A 66 -23.30 -9.57 -21.82
C ALA A 66 -24.80 -9.85 -21.61
N ALA A 67 -25.24 -11.05 -21.96
CA ALA A 67 -26.55 -11.55 -21.56
C ALA A 67 -26.57 -11.40 -20.05
N SER A 68 -27.70 -10.93 -19.49
CA SER A 68 -27.82 -10.64 -18.07
C SER A 68 -27.20 -11.79 -17.27
N LEU A 69 -26.09 -11.49 -16.55
CA LEU A 69 -25.45 -12.47 -15.65
C LEU A 69 -26.27 -12.49 -14.35
N ASP A 70 -27.57 -12.77 -14.46
CA ASP A 70 -28.53 -12.74 -13.34
C ASP A 70 -28.40 -13.97 -12.42
N THR A 71 -27.58 -14.93 -12.82
CA THR A 71 -27.35 -16.13 -12.00
C THR A 71 -26.35 -15.82 -10.89
N THR A 72 -26.84 -15.83 -9.65
CA THR A 72 -25.96 -15.83 -8.48
C THR A 72 -25.36 -17.22 -8.31
N LEU A 73 -24.04 -17.31 -8.36
CA LEU A 73 -23.32 -18.55 -8.13
C LEU A 73 -23.30 -18.88 -6.64
N THR A 74 -23.53 -20.15 -6.35
CA THR A 74 -23.43 -20.73 -4.99
C THR A 74 -22.13 -21.52 -4.87
N ASN A 75 -21.89 -22.17 -3.76
CA ASN A 75 -20.64 -22.90 -3.48
C ASN A 75 -19.39 -22.00 -3.55
N VAL A 76 -19.52 -20.74 -3.13
CA VAL A 76 -18.43 -19.80 -2.96
C VAL A 76 -18.16 -19.61 -1.48
N VAL A 77 -16.94 -19.86 -1.06
CA VAL A 77 -16.46 -19.55 0.29
C VAL A 77 -15.59 -18.31 0.18
N THR A 78 -15.93 -17.29 0.96
CA THR A 78 -15.18 -16.02 1.00
C THR A 78 -14.29 -15.97 2.23
N SER A 79 -12.99 -15.68 2.03
CA SER A 79 -12.00 -15.38 3.03
C SER A 79 -11.23 -14.13 2.64
N TRP A 80 -10.16 -13.80 3.37
CA TRP A 80 -9.31 -12.65 3.07
C TRP A 80 -7.90 -12.83 3.63
N THR A 81 -6.96 -12.04 3.08
CA THR A 81 -5.60 -11.81 3.61
C THR A 81 -5.35 -10.33 3.80
N GLY A 82 -4.30 -9.97 4.54
CA GLY A 82 -3.84 -8.58 4.66
C GLY A 82 -4.40 -7.80 5.84
N ASN A 83 -5.52 -8.17 6.42
CA ASN A 83 -6.03 -7.54 7.63
C ASN A 83 -6.52 -8.59 8.64
N THR A 84 -6.36 -8.33 9.93
CA THR A 84 -6.86 -9.21 11.00
C THR A 84 -8.37 -9.35 10.93
N PHE A 85 -9.07 -8.26 10.63
CA PHE A 85 -10.53 -8.21 10.60
C PHE A 85 -11.07 -8.31 9.18
N SER A 86 -12.31 -8.75 9.07
CA SER A 86 -13.02 -8.83 7.79
C SER A 86 -13.38 -7.46 7.19
N GLY A 87 -13.38 -6.39 7.99
CA GLY A 87 -13.87 -5.08 7.60
C GLY A 87 -15.38 -4.86 7.82
N ALA A 88 -16.12 -5.89 8.28
CA ALA A 88 -17.56 -5.74 8.52
C ALA A 88 -17.87 -4.66 9.57
N THR A 89 -17.15 -4.69 10.68
CA THR A 89 -17.33 -3.74 11.79
C THR A 89 -16.01 -3.21 12.33
N GLU A 90 -14.92 -3.93 12.09
CA GLU A 90 -13.59 -3.66 12.62
C GLU A 90 -12.56 -3.76 11.51
N TRP A 91 -11.50 -2.94 11.59
CA TRP A 91 -10.31 -3.04 10.73
C TRP A 91 -9.08 -2.57 11.48
N VAL A 92 -7.90 -2.96 11.01
CA VAL A 92 -6.63 -2.35 11.38
C VAL A 92 -6.29 -1.32 10.32
N GLN A 93 -5.97 -0.10 10.73
CA GLN A 93 -5.69 1.02 9.85
C GLN A 93 -4.48 0.74 8.94
N ASP A 94 -4.49 1.30 7.73
CA ASP A 94 -3.38 1.18 6.75
C ASP A 94 -2.06 1.62 7.35
N PHE A 95 -2.10 2.75 8.03
CA PHE A 95 -0.94 3.39 8.64
C PHE A 95 -1.23 3.70 10.10
N VAL A 96 -0.30 3.38 10.99
CA VAL A 96 -0.29 3.86 12.38
C VAL A 96 1.09 4.46 12.63
N PHE A 97 1.13 5.73 13.02
CA PHE A 97 2.39 6.45 13.24
C PHE A 97 2.74 6.68 14.68
N ASN A 98 1.79 6.54 15.58
CA ASN A 98 2.03 6.62 17.01
C ASN A 98 0.89 5.99 17.80
N ILE A 99 1.15 5.63 19.05
CA ILE A 99 0.14 5.15 19.99
C ILE A 99 0.28 5.84 21.35
N ALA A 100 -0.84 5.90 22.06
CA ALA A 100 -0.87 6.16 23.50
C ALA A 100 -1.74 5.10 24.17
N VAL A 101 -1.36 4.66 25.36
CA VAL A 101 -2.00 3.55 26.06
C VAL A 101 -2.54 4.04 27.41
N THR A 102 -3.79 3.75 27.70
CA THR A 102 -4.40 4.03 29.01
C THR A 102 -3.99 3.01 30.08
N ALA A 103 -4.15 3.37 31.32
CA ALA A 103 -3.86 2.48 32.45
C ALA A 103 -4.61 1.13 32.40
N ASP A 104 -5.80 1.10 31.80
CA ASP A 104 -6.66 -0.07 31.62
C ASP A 104 -6.43 -0.79 30.25
N GLY A 105 -5.44 -0.35 29.49
CA GLY A 105 -4.95 -1.03 28.29
C GLY A 105 -5.70 -0.71 26.99
N ALA A 106 -6.45 0.42 26.93
CA ALA A 106 -6.93 0.93 25.66
C ALA A 106 -5.80 1.63 24.87
N VAL A 107 -5.68 1.34 23.59
CA VAL A 107 -4.64 1.84 22.68
C VAL A 107 -5.28 2.83 21.73
N TYR A 108 -4.91 4.10 21.82
CA TYR A 108 -5.27 5.15 20.89
C TYR A 108 -4.19 5.25 19.83
N THR A 109 -4.58 5.13 18.58
CA THR A 109 -3.68 5.27 17.43
C THR A 109 -3.88 6.62 16.77
N VAL A 110 -2.91 7.05 15.99
CA VAL A 110 -3.02 8.19 15.10
C VAL A 110 -2.31 7.91 13.79
N SER A 111 -2.87 8.43 12.70
CA SER A 111 -2.34 8.32 11.35
C SER A 111 -2.59 9.63 10.59
N PHE A 112 -1.84 9.86 9.51
CA PHE A 112 -2.16 10.91 8.56
C PHE A 112 -2.98 10.39 7.37
N TRP A 113 -3.10 9.08 7.21
CA TRP A 113 -3.83 8.41 6.14
C TRP A 113 -4.47 7.10 6.60
N ASP A 114 -5.68 6.87 6.18
CA ASP A 114 -6.39 5.60 6.21
C ASP A 114 -7.44 5.64 5.10
N GLU A 115 -7.50 4.64 4.23
CA GLU A 115 -8.42 4.64 3.09
C GLU A 115 -9.88 4.63 3.53
N ALA A 116 -10.18 3.99 4.66
CA ALA A 116 -11.50 4.03 5.29
C ALA A 116 -11.91 5.42 5.82
N GLY A 117 -10.96 6.37 5.89
CA GLY A 117 -11.19 7.76 6.26
C GLY A 117 -11.25 8.04 7.77
N ASP A 118 -10.92 7.07 8.60
CA ASP A 118 -10.82 7.20 10.05
C ASP A 118 -9.37 7.00 10.51
N TYR A 119 -8.66 8.11 10.71
CA TYR A 119 -7.21 8.13 10.95
C TYR A 119 -6.78 7.86 12.39
N ALA A 120 -7.70 7.62 13.32
CA ALA A 120 -7.39 7.43 14.72
C ALA A 120 -8.33 6.40 15.37
N GLY A 121 -7.89 5.16 15.46
CA GLY A 121 -8.62 4.05 16.08
C GLY A 121 -8.39 3.96 17.58
N ILE A 122 -9.32 3.34 18.29
CA ILE A 122 -9.21 2.96 19.70
C ILE A 122 -9.32 1.44 19.77
N TYR A 123 -8.24 0.77 20.16
CA TYR A 123 -8.17 -0.68 20.26
C TYR A 123 -8.09 -1.14 21.70
N LYS A 124 -8.80 -2.20 22.06
CA LYS A 124 -8.72 -2.81 23.38
C LYS A 124 -8.98 -4.32 23.29
N ASP A 125 -8.19 -5.10 24.02
CA ASP A 125 -8.31 -6.57 24.09
C ASP A 125 -8.33 -7.26 22.72
N GLY A 126 -7.62 -6.67 21.73
CA GLY A 126 -7.54 -7.20 20.39
C GLY A 126 -8.69 -6.82 19.46
N HIS A 127 -9.49 -5.81 19.81
CA HIS A 127 -10.65 -5.32 19.04
C HIS A 127 -10.58 -3.82 18.82
N LEU A 128 -11.11 -3.35 17.69
CA LEU A 128 -11.40 -1.93 17.44
C LEU A 128 -12.70 -1.57 18.17
N ILE A 129 -12.61 -0.69 19.17
CA ILE A 129 -13.76 -0.33 20.01
C ILE A 129 -14.31 1.07 19.74
N GLY A 130 -13.61 1.88 18.93
CA GLY A 130 -14.03 3.25 18.59
C GLY A 130 -13.01 3.98 17.74
N ASN A 131 -13.33 5.22 17.39
CA ASN A 131 -12.49 6.10 16.59
C ASN A 131 -12.57 7.54 17.12
N CYS A 132 -11.45 8.27 17.05
CA CYS A 132 -11.38 9.72 17.29
C CYS A 132 -11.56 10.47 15.97
N HIS A 133 -12.80 10.64 15.52
CA HIS A 133 -13.10 11.23 14.22
C HIS A 133 -12.49 12.63 14.04
N GLY A 134 -11.89 12.87 12.89
CA GLY A 134 -11.27 14.14 12.52
C GLY A 134 -9.84 14.33 13.02
N ALA A 135 -9.33 13.43 13.87
CA ALA A 135 -7.92 13.40 14.21
C ALA A 135 -7.09 12.94 12.97
N ASN A 136 -5.91 13.55 12.79
CA ASN A 136 -5.07 13.31 11.63
C ASN A 136 -3.66 13.87 11.92
N GLY A 137 -2.62 13.03 11.87
CA GLY A 137 -1.24 13.44 12.06
C GLY A 137 -0.41 12.44 12.85
N ASP A 138 0.56 12.93 13.64
CA ASP A 138 1.57 12.10 14.28
C ASP A 138 1.48 12.06 15.81
N ALA A 139 0.81 13.01 16.43
CA ALA A 139 0.80 13.13 17.88
C ALA A 139 -0.49 12.56 18.50
N VAL A 140 -0.31 11.70 19.49
CA VAL A 140 -1.37 11.15 20.35
C VAL A 140 -0.89 11.09 21.79
N ALA A 141 -1.74 11.43 22.72
CA ALA A 141 -1.53 11.28 24.17
C ALA A 141 -2.85 10.94 24.87
N VAL A 142 -2.76 10.32 26.02
CA VAL A 142 -3.93 10.03 26.89
C VAL A 142 -3.60 10.34 28.34
N ASN A 143 -4.62 10.74 29.10
CA ASN A 143 -4.55 10.79 30.54
C ASN A 143 -5.73 9.97 31.14
N SER A 144 -6.04 10.13 32.41
CA SER A 144 -7.10 9.37 33.07
C SER A 144 -8.51 9.68 32.53
N THR A 145 -8.72 10.80 31.82
CA THR A 145 -10.04 11.32 31.46
C THR A 145 -10.18 11.60 29.96
N TYR A 146 -9.09 11.97 29.28
CA TYR A 146 -9.13 12.46 27.91
C TYR A 146 -8.01 11.88 27.06
N ALA A 147 -8.28 11.86 25.76
CA ALA A 147 -7.28 11.68 24.72
C ALA A 147 -7.01 13.00 23.98
N TYR A 148 -5.77 13.20 23.50
CA TYR A 148 -5.30 14.40 22.83
C TYR A 148 -4.65 13.97 21.52
N LEU A 149 -5.24 14.35 20.40
CA LEU A 149 -4.79 13.89 19.08
C LEU A 149 -4.55 15.07 18.14
N SER A 150 -3.62 14.89 17.21
CA SER A 150 -3.32 15.87 16.17
C SER A 150 -4.55 16.22 15.35
N VAL A 151 -4.79 17.53 15.19
CA VAL A 151 -5.73 18.11 14.21
C VAL A 151 -5.08 19.36 13.64
N GLY A 152 -4.65 19.30 12.38
CA GLY A 152 -3.95 20.43 11.75
C GLY A 152 -2.68 20.84 12.52
N ASN A 153 -2.58 22.11 12.91
CA ASN A 153 -1.42 22.68 13.60
C ASN A 153 -1.52 22.65 15.14
N GLY A 154 -2.26 21.68 15.69
CA GLY A 154 -2.44 21.58 17.13
C GLY A 154 -2.96 20.21 17.55
N LEU A 155 -3.38 20.14 18.81
CA LEU A 155 -4.06 18.97 19.36
C LEU A 155 -5.51 19.33 19.65
N THR A 156 -6.43 18.38 19.46
CA THR A 156 -7.81 18.43 19.91
C THR A 156 -8.02 17.43 21.04
N ARG A 157 -8.76 17.82 22.06
CA ARG A 157 -9.13 16.96 23.18
C ARG A 157 -10.38 16.16 22.85
N TYR A 158 -10.32 14.86 23.12
CA TYR A 158 -11.40 13.90 22.97
C TYR A 158 -11.72 13.27 24.33
N THR A 159 -12.97 12.91 24.54
CA THR A 159 -13.34 11.97 25.61
C THR A 159 -12.77 10.58 25.28
N LEU A 160 -12.68 9.69 26.27
CA LEU A 160 -12.08 8.36 26.04
C LEU A 160 -12.91 7.44 25.13
N ASP A 161 -14.14 7.81 24.81
CA ASP A 161 -14.97 7.14 23.79
C ASP A 161 -14.75 7.67 22.36
N GLY A 162 -13.82 8.63 22.17
CA GLY A 162 -13.49 9.21 20.87
C GLY A 162 -14.32 10.43 20.48
N THR A 163 -15.17 10.97 21.36
CA THR A 163 -15.94 12.17 21.05
C THR A 163 -15.10 13.44 21.22
N ALA A 164 -14.97 14.23 20.14
CA ALA A 164 -14.20 15.48 20.16
C ALA A 164 -14.87 16.51 21.09
N THR A 165 -14.05 17.19 21.90
CA THR A 165 -14.48 18.34 22.70
C THR A 165 -14.15 19.64 21.95
N SER A 166 -14.63 20.81 22.50
CA SER A 166 -14.31 22.12 21.93
C SER A 166 -12.90 22.63 22.27
N LEU A 167 -12.17 21.94 23.16
CA LEU A 167 -10.84 22.39 23.61
C LEU A 167 -9.75 21.93 22.67
N THR A 168 -8.94 22.90 22.25
CA THR A 168 -7.77 22.68 21.39
C THR A 168 -6.51 23.30 22.00
N TYR A 169 -5.34 22.77 21.59
CA TYR A 169 -4.01 23.18 22.06
C TYR A 169 -3.22 23.66 20.84
N ALA A 170 -2.97 24.97 20.77
CA ALA A 170 -2.34 25.59 19.61
C ALA A 170 -0.82 25.39 19.64
N VAL A 171 -0.31 24.48 18.85
CA VAL A 171 1.15 24.23 18.70
C VAL A 171 1.76 25.19 17.71
N GLY A 172 1.05 25.55 16.64
CA GLY A 172 1.51 26.47 15.60
C GLY A 172 2.07 25.79 14.35
N SER A 173 2.41 24.50 14.42
CA SER A 173 2.69 23.60 13.30
C SER A 173 2.13 22.22 13.63
N PRO A 174 2.08 21.26 12.67
CA PRO A 174 1.70 19.89 12.99
C PRO A 174 2.59 19.31 14.09
N PRO A 175 1.99 18.88 15.25
CA PRO A 175 2.79 18.36 16.36
C PRO A 175 3.40 17.01 15.99
N ALA A 176 4.69 16.81 16.34
CA ALA A 176 5.40 15.58 16.05
C ALA A 176 5.11 14.45 17.06
N ALA A 177 4.82 14.80 18.30
CA ALA A 177 4.39 13.88 19.35
C ALA A 177 3.70 14.65 20.49
N ALA A 178 3.01 13.91 21.36
CA ALA A 178 2.45 14.46 22.58
C ALA A 178 2.54 13.46 23.75
N ALA A 179 2.48 14.00 24.98
CA ALA A 179 2.29 13.26 26.21
C ALA A 179 1.36 14.03 27.13
N ALA A 180 0.60 13.37 28.00
CA ALA A 180 -0.35 14.04 28.88
C ALA A 180 -0.37 13.43 30.28
N THR A 181 -0.65 14.31 31.26
CA THR A 181 -1.11 13.96 32.60
C THR A 181 -2.45 14.63 32.84
N ASP A 182 -3.04 14.45 34.01
CA ASP A 182 -4.34 15.12 34.32
C ASP A 182 -4.20 16.64 34.45
N THR A 183 -2.98 17.17 34.59
CA THR A 183 -2.73 18.61 34.79
C THR A 183 -2.02 19.28 33.62
N GLN A 184 -1.31 18.56 32.79
CA GLN A 184 -0.52 19.13 31.71
C GLN A 184 -0.55 18.26 30.43
N VAL A 185 -0.43 18.94 29.28
CA VAL A 185 -0.21 18.32 27.96
C VAL A 185 1.08 18.87 27.41
N VAL A 186 1.97 17.98 26.97
CA VAL A 186 3.24 18.35 26.34
C VAL A 186 3.15 18.00 24.87
N ALA A 187 3.56 18.93 23.99
CA ALA A 187 3.66 18.68 22.56
C ALA A 187 5.06 19.05 22.05
N THR A 188 5.56 18.29 21.10
CA THR A 188 6.79 18.59 20.38
C THR A 188 6.47 19.21 19.02
N ASP A 189 7.11 20.33 18.73
CA ASP A 189 7.02 21.11 17.49
C ASP A 189 8.36 21.01 16.76
N ARG A 190 8.51 20.00 15.90
CA ARG A 190 9.74 19.72 15.17
C ARG A 190 10.07 20.84 14.20
N ALA A 191 9.06 21.40 13.53
CA ALA A 191 9.26 22.46 12.55
C ALA A 191 9.89 23.73 13.14
N ASN A 192 9.61 24.02 14.42
CA ASN A 192 10.11 25.17 15.12
C ASN A 192 11.17 24.82 16.20
N ASN A 193 11.64 23.56 16.27
CA ASN A 193 12.66 23.10 17.23
C ASN A 193 12.30 23.45 18.68
N ARG A 194 11.08 23.14 19.11
CA ARG A 194 10.62 23.48 20.47
C ARG A 194 9.72 22.42 21.09
N VAL A 195 9.62 22.49 22.41
CA VAL A 195 8.66 21.75 23.23
C VAL A 195 7.74 22.78 23.88
N LEU A 196 6.44 22.47 23.93
CA LEU A 196 5.42 23.30 24.59
C LEU A 196 4.74 22.47 25.69
N VAL A 197 4.52 23.11 26.83
CA VAL A 197 3.71 22.58 27.93
C VAL A 197 2.47 23.42 28.05
N PHE A 198 1.33 22.76 28.05
CA PHE A 198 0.01 23.38 28.16
C PHE A 198 -0.66 22.96 29.48
N ASP A 199 -1.46 23.80 30.03
CA ASP A 199 -2.43 23.44 31.04
C ASP A 199 -3.52 22.55 30.44
N ALA A 200 -3.73 21.36 31.00
CA ALA A 200 -4.63 20.36 30.42
C ALA A 200 -6.12 20.78 30.46
N ALA A 201 -6.48 21.63 31.40
CA ALA A 201 -7.89 22.06 31.55
C ALA A 201 -8.25 23.22 30.61
N THR A 202 -7.31 24.11 30.34
CA THR A 202 -7.56 25.37 29.62
C THR A 202 -6.94 25.44 28.23
N GLY A 203 -5.95 24.61 27.92
CA GLY A 203 -5.15 24.69 26.68
C GLY A 203 -4.17 25.86 26.64
N ALA A 204 -3.98 26.60 27.74
CA ALA A 204 -3.05 27.71 27.81
C ALA A 204 -1.59 27.22 27.86
N VAL A 205 -0.74 27.83 27.07
CA VAL A 205 0.72 27.56 27.11
C VAL A 205 1.29 28.03 28.45
N GLN A 206 1.89 27.13 29.18
CA GLN A 206 2.58 27.41 30.45
C GLN A 206 4.07 27.61 30.26
N HIS A 207 4.72 26.74 29.46
CA HIS A 207 6.16 26.77 29.22
C HIS A 207 6.50 26.46 27.77
N THR A 208 7.64 26.97 27.30
CA THR A 208 8.21 26.67 25.99
C THR A 208 9.73 26.76 26.07
N TRP A 209 10.44 25.78 25.48
CA TRP A 209 11.90 25.81 25.34
C TRP A 209 12.37 25.13 24.04
N THR A 210 13.63 25.39 23.68
CA THR A 210 14.21 24.87 22.45
C THR A 210 14.78 23.47 22.63
N VAL A 211 14.43 22.58 21.69
CA VAL A 211 15.05 21.26 21.50
C VAL A 211 15.29 21.07 20.01
N ASN A 212 16.48 20.64 19.61
CA ASN A 212 16.78 20.42 18.20
C ASN A 212 16.07 19.15 17.68
N GLN A 213 15.30 19.30 16.57
CA GLN A 213 14.56 18.23 15.94
C GLN A 213 13.85 17.33 16.96
N PRO A 214 12.90 17.87 17.76
CA PRO A 214 12.25 17.08 18.79
C PRO A 214 11.33 16.04 18.16
N GLY A 215 11.40 14.80 18.68
CA GLY A 215 10.57 13.68 18.32
C GLY A 215 9.57 13.34 19.40
N SER A 216 9.51 12.04 19.77
CA SER A 216 8.62 11.52 20.81
C SER A 216 8.94 12.13 22.18
N VAL A 217 7.92 12.19 23.04
CA VAL A 217 7.99 12.80 24.38
C VAL A 217 7.25 11.94 25.40
N ALA A 218 7.76 11.86 26.61
CA ALA A 218 7.11 11.20 27.74
C ALA A 218 7.22 12.06 29.00
N ILE A 219 6.25 11.92 29.93
CA ILE A 219 6.22 12.58 31.21
C ILE A 219 6.38 11.52 32.32
N ALA A 220 7.37 11.67 33.16
CA ALA A 220 7.55 10.80 34.32
C ALA A 220 6.51 11.11 35.43
N PRO A 221 6.24 10.20 36.37
CA PRO A 221 5.33 10.46 37.50
C PRO A 221 5.76 11.65 38.37
N SER A 222 7.07 12.00 38.37
CA SER A 222 7.62 13.20 39.01
C SER A 222 7.23 14.53 38.32
N GLY A 223 6.64 14.46 37.10
CA GLY A 223 6.39 15.60 36.23
C GLY A 223 7.56 16.00 35.33
N GLU A 224 8.68 15.29 35.41
CA GLU A 224 9.85 15.50 34.55
C GLU A 224 9.60 14.99 33.13
N ILE A 225 10.21 15.63 32.13
CA ILE A 225 9.90 15.44 30.73
C ILE A 225 11.12 14.85 30.00
N TRP A 226 10.87 13.75 29.28
CA TRP A 226 11.86 13.06 28.45
C TRP A 226 11.53 13.32 26.98
N VAL A 227 12.49 13.87 26.20
CA VAL A 227 12.29 14.27 24.81
C VAL A 227 13.35 13.63 23.91
N VAL A 228 12.91 12.91 22.90
CA VAL A 228 13.79 12.48 21.81
C VAL A 228 14.23 13.71 21.01
N SER A 229 15.53 13.80 20.71
CA SER A 229 16.11 14.88 19.91
C SER A 229 17.00 14.34 18.78
N ASN A 230 17.27 15.18 17.79
CA ASN A 230 18.11 14.89 16.63
C ASN A 230 17.58 13.70 15.78
N ILE A 231 16.27 13.62 15.63
CA ILE A 231 15.63 12.65 14.75
C ILE A 231 14.79 13.41 13.71
N THR A 232 14.95 13.05 12.45
CA THR A 232 14.12 13.56 11.36
C THR A 232 13.25 12.45 10.80
N ARG A 233 12.16 12.84 10.14
CA ARG A 233 11.25 11.90 9.48
C ARG A 233 10.99 12.37 8.07
N ASP A 234 11.16 11.49 7.11
CA ASP A 234 10.75 11.67 5.73
C ASP A 234 9.70 10.60 5.40
N THR A 235 8.54 11.03 4.96
CA THR A 235 7.46 10.12 4.55
C THR A 235 7.55 9.73 3.08
N ASN A 236 8.52 10.28 2.35
CA ASN A 236 8.69 10.06 0.92
C ASN A 236 9.70 8.95 0.60
N ASP A 237 10.46 8.50 1.59
CA ASP A 237 11.30 7.32 1.46
C ASP A 237 10.85 6.20 2.41
N GLY A 238 11.15 4.97 2.06
CA GLY A 238 10.75 3.80 2.83
C GLY A 238 11.50 3.62 4.17
N HIS A 239 12.44 4.48 4.47
CA HIS A 239 13.18 4.45 5.72
C HIS A 239 12.58 5.35 6.80
N PHE A 240 11.61 6.20 6.48
CA PHE A 240 10.85 7.12 7.34
C PHE A 240 11.63 7.91 8.37
N TRP A 241 12.62 7.30 9.06
CA TRP A 241 13.34 7.88 10.20
C TRP A 241 14.82 7.95 9.91
N HIS A 242 15.40 9.15 10.11
CA HIS A 242 16.79 9.41 9.86
C HIS A 242 17.46 10.03 11.09
N VAL A 243 18.71 9.66 11.29
CA VAL A 243 19.60 10.26 12.28
C VAL A 243 20.85 10.75 11.57
N ASP A 244 21.32 11.94 11.95
CA ASP A 244 22.62 12.42 11.54
C ASP A 244 23.69 11.79 12.43
N THR A 245 24.57 11.00 11.87
CA THR A 245 25.66 10.33 12.63
C THR A 245 26.64 11.34 13.27
N ALA A 246 26.74 12.57 12.73
CA ALA A 246 27.49 13.65 13.33
C ALA A 246 26.78 14.24 14.56
N ASN A 247 25.46 14.17 14.59
CA ASN A 247 24.61 14.61 15.70
C ASN A 247 23.63 13.49 16.10
N PRO A 248 24.10 12.40 16.71
CA PRO A 248 23.30 11.24 16.97
C PRO A 248 22.09 11.55 17.86
N ALA A 249 21.03 10.79 17.67
CA ALA A 249 19.81 10.94 18.45
C ALA A 249 20.09 10.75 19.96
N LYS A 250 19.38 11.51 20.79
CA LYS A 250 19.45 11.44 22.25
C LYS A 250 18.05 11.56 22.84
N ILE A 251 17.88 11.04 24.04
CA ILE A 251 16.70 11.34 24.86
C ILE A 251 17.17 12.32 25.95
N LEU A 252 16.68 13.53 25.89
CA LEU A 252 17.02 14.62 26.79
C LEU A 252 16.05 14.67 27.95
N HIS A 253 16.52 15.09 29.11
CA HIS A 253 15.77 15.18 30.36
C HIS A 253 15.57 16.61 30.79
N PHE A 254 14.34 16.99 31.11
CA PHE A 254 13.95 18.34 31.51
C PHE A 254 13.02 18.34 32.71
N SER A 255 13.05 19.40 33.50
CA SER A 255 11.95 19.73 34.41
C SER A 255 10.68 20.08 33.60
N ASN A 256 9.51 20.14 34.26
CA ASN A 256 8.26 20.56 33.62
C ASN A 256 8.29 22.03 33.13
N SER A 257 9.21 22.85 33.61
CA SER A 257 9.42 24.23 33.16
C SER A 257 10.52 24.38 32.08
N GLY A 258 11.11 23.27 31.64
CA GLY A 258 12.11 23.25 30.56
C GLY A 258 13.57 23.42 31.01
N ALA A 259 13.87 23.44 32.34
CA ALA A 259 15.26 23.41 32.78
C ALA A 259 15.89 22.05 32.48
N ALA A 260 17.05 22.04 31.83
CA ALA A 260 17.77 20.79 31.53
C ALA A 260 18.21 20.10 32.83
N LEU A 261 17.99 18.79 32.91
CA LEU A 261 18.37 17.93 34.01
C LEU A 261 19.45 16.94 33.58
N ALA A 262 20.10 16.33 34.55
CA ALA A 262 21.04 15.23 34.29
C ALA A 262 20.32 13.97 33.81
N GLY A 263 21.05 13.01 33.22
CA GLY A 263 20.49 11.72 32.85
C GLY A 263 20.13 11.57 31.38
N THR A 264 20.73 12.35 30.48
CA THR A 264 20.61 12.16 29.02
C THR A 264 20.93 10.71 28.64
N ILE A 265 20.06 10.07 27.81
CA ILE A 265 20.26 8.73 27.28
C ILE A 265 20.78 8.81 25.85
N SER A 266 21.92 8.17 25.56
CA SER A 266 22.56 8.16 24.24
C SER A 266 22.37 6.83 23.47
N GLY A 267 21.59 5.88 24.01
CA GLY A 267 21.26 4.62 23.38
C GLY A 267 22.36 3.55 23.37
N PRO A 268 22.02 2.34 22.96
CA PRO A 268 22.94 1.19 22.98
C PRO A 268 23.92 1.18 21.79
N SER A 269 23.70 1.98 20.75
CA SER A 269 24.59 2.09 19.59
C SER A 269 24.60 3.50 19.02
N ALA A 270 25.64 3.85 18.25
CA ALA A 270 25.72 5.14 17.57
C ALA A 270 24.69 5.32 16.45
N GLN A 271 24.07 4.24 16.02
CA GLN A 271 23.08 4.21 14.93
C GLN A 271 21.67 3.93 15.44
N TRP A 272 21.42 4.06 16.75
CA TRP A 272 20.09 3.86 17.25
C TRP A 272 19.12 4.94 16.77
N ILE A 273 17.86 4.56 16.60
CA ILE A 273 16.79 5.44 16.12
C ILE A 273 15.63 5.37 17.13
N PRO A 274 15.64 6.18 18.19
CA PRO A 274 14.58 6.17 19.21
C PRO A 274 13.33 6.85 18.65
N THR A 275 12.42 6.07 18.08
CA THR A 275 11.21 6.59 17.41
C THR A 275 10.10 6.94 18.38
N SER A 276 10.02 6.23 19.53
CA SER A 276 8.95 6.41 20.49
C SER A 276 9.46 6.23 21.92
N VAL A 277 8.92 7.03 22.84
CA VAL A 277 9.16 6.89 24.30
C VAL A 277 7.84 6.94 25.06
N ALA A 278 7.75 6.13 26.12
CA ALA A 278 6.63 6.16 27.08
C ALA A 278 7.14 5.79 28.47
N VAL A 279 6.47 6.26 29.52
CA VAL A 279 6.77 5.83 30.89
C VAL A 279 5.75 4.77 31.28
N ASP A 280 6.25 3.63 31.79
CA ASP A 280 5.40 2.52 32.23
C ASP A 280 4.88 2.72 33.67
N ALA A 281 4.07 1.77 34.16
CA ALA A 281 3.47 1.82 35.49
C ALA A 281 4.49 1.77 36.64
N ASN A 282 5.72 1.32 36.39
CA ASN A 282 6.81 1.29 37.34
C ASN A 282 7.58 2.61 37.42
N GLY A 283 7.31 3.53 36.48
CA GLY A 283 8.05 4.76 36.29
C GLY A 283 9.33 4.57 35.46
N ASP A 284 9.45 3.46 34.74
CA ASP A 284 10.56 3.17 33.84
C ASP A 284 10.27 3.68 32.42
N LEU A 285 11.33 4.07 31.68
CA LEU A 285 11.18 4.59 30.33
C LEU A 285 11.28 3.46 29.29
N LEU A 286 10.18 3.23 28.57
CA LEU A 286 10.15 2.41 27.39
C LEU A 286 10.64 3.22 26.20
N VAL A 287 11.52 2.65 25.37
CA VAL A 287 12.07 3.28 24.17
C VAL A 287 11.97 2.33 22.99
N GLY A 288 11.21 2.70 21.97
CA GLY A 288 11.18 2.00 20.70
C GLY A 288 12.40 2.37 19.86
N ASP A 289 13.30 1.42 19.61
CA ASP A 289 14.49 1.59 18.77
C ASP A 289 14.24 0.98 17.37
N ASN A 290 14.18 1.83 16.37
CA ASN A 290 14.08 1.41 14.96
C ASN A 290 15.45 1.41 14.25
N GLY A 291 16.54 1.54 14.98
CA GLY A 291 17.91 1.36 14.48
C GLY A 291 18.25 -0.11 14.22
N PRO A 292 19.54 -0.45 14.13
CA PRO A 292 19.96 -1.82 13.80
C PRO A 292 19.46 -2.91 14.76
N LEU A 293 19.20 -2.56 16.01
CA LEU A 293 18.71 -3.53 17.01
C LEU A 293 17.22 -3.83 16.86
N ARG A 294 16.39 -2.87 16.48
CA ARG A 294 14.92 -3.05 16.29
C ARG A 294 14.28 -3.72 17.50
N GLN A 295 14.45 -3.12 18.67
CA GLN A 295 13.98 -3.62 19.97
C GLN A 295 13.23 -2.53 20.75
N VAL A 296 12.47 -2.94 21.75
CA VAL A 296 11.96 -2.01 22.78
C VAL A 296 12.85 -2.14 24.02
N HIS A 297 13.51 -1.04 24.37
CA HIS A 297 14.41 -0.94 25.51
C HIS A 297 13.68 -0.38 26.73
N THR A 298 13.95 -0.90 27.91
CA THR A 298 13.46 -0.37 29.19
C THR A 298 14.63 0.21 29.97
N TYR A 299 14.56 1.51 30.29
CA TYR A 299 15.52 2.21 31.13
C TYR A 299 14.93 2.48 32.50
N THR A 300 15.67 2.10 33.55
CA THR A 300 15.31 2.32 34.94
C THR A 300 16.18 3.43 35.55
N GLY A 301 15.86 3.89 36.78
CA GLY A 301 16.63 4.87 37.50
C GLY A 301 16.53 6.28 36.97
N LEU A 302 15.35 6.68 36.45
CA LEU A 302 15.11 7.96 35.82
C LEU A 302 15.33 9.16 36.72
N SER A 303 15.16 9.03 38.03
CA SER A 303 15.45 10.09 39.02
C SER A 303 16.94 10.34 39.29
N GLY A 304 17.83 9.57 38.65
CA GLY A 304 19.29 9.65 38.82
C GLY A 304 20.02 9.45 37.49
N THR A 305 20.73 8.32 37.36
CA THR A 305 21.42 7.95 36.13
C THR A 305 20.65 6.83 35.46
N PRO A 306 19.95 7.10 34.35
CA PRO A 306 19.19 6.06 33.63
C PRO A 306 20.12 4.92 33.18
N ALA A 307 19.67 3.68 33.36
CA ALA A 307 20.41 2.50 32.95
C ALA A 307 19.49 1.56 32.14
N LEU A 308 20.01 0.97 31.08
CA LEU A 308 19.31 -0.06 30.30
C LEU A 308 19.12 -1.31 31.19
N ALA A 309 17.89 -1.66 31.51
CA ALA A 309 17.54 -2.79 32.35
C ALA A 309 17.19 -4.04 31.54
N ARG A 310 16.44 -3.87 30.43
CA ARG A 310 16.03 -4.98 29.57
C ARG A 310 15.73 -4.52 28.14
N SER A 311 15.71 -5.48 27.22
CA SER A 311 15.23 -5.27 25.83
C SER A 311 14.21 -6.35 25.50
N LEU A 312 13.10 -5.94 24.88
CA LEU A 312 12.08 -6.81 24.35
C LEU A 312 12.27 -6.93 22.84
N GLY A 313 12.19 -8.14 22.32
CA GLY A 313 12.36 -8.46 20.90
C GLY A 313 13.75 -9.01 20.58
N GLN A 314 13.87 -9.65 19.43
CA GLN A 314 15.12 -10.21 18.91
C GLN A 314 15.99 -9.09 18.32
N ALA A 315 17.26 -9.01 18.70
CA ALA A 315 18.20 -8.05 18.11
C ALA A 315 18.34 -8.27 16.60
N GLY A 316 18.22 -7.18 15.82
CA GLY A 316 18.11 -7.21 14.35
C GLY A 316 16.67 -7.31 13.84
N GLY A 317 15.69 -7.52 14.71
CA GLY A 317 14.26 -7.52 14.38
C GLY A 317 13.90 -8.42 13.20
N ILE A 318 13.17 -7.90 12.24
CA ILE A 318 12.69 -8.64 11.04
C ILE A 318 13.84 -9.23 10.21
N GLY A 319 15.04 -8.64 10.26
CA GLY A 319 16.24 -9.15 9.58
C GLY A 319 16.93 -10.30 10.30
N ALA A 320 16.63 -10.57 11.58
CA ALA A 320 17.32 -11.58 12.38
C ALA A 320 16.94 -13.00 11.95
N GLY A 321 17.88 -13.95 12.06
CA GLY A 321 17.68 -15.36 11.69
C GLY A 321 17.34 -15.53 10.21
N THR A 322 16.11 -15.95 9.88
CA THR A 322 15.59 -15.92 8.50
C THR A 322 15.05 -14.51 8.21
N PRO A 323 15.72 -13.70 7.37
CA PRO A 323 15.26 -12.36 7.04
C PRO A 323 13.83 -12.37 6.48
N GLY A 324 13.04 -11.35 6.81
CA GLY A 324 11.66 -11.21 6.39
C GLY A 324 10.65 -12.08 7.14
N ARG A 325 11.07 -13.20 7.73
CA ARG A 325 10.17 -14.12 8.44
C ARG A 325 9.52 -13.44 9.65
N VAL A 326 8.20 -13.35 9.66
CA VAL A 326 7.41 -12.76 10.75
C VAL A 326 7.46 -13.69 11.98
N ALA A 327 7.74 -13.10 13.15
CA ALA A 327 7.67 -13.76 14.46
C ALA A 327 7.24 -12.77 15.53
N ALA A 328 6.78 -13.30 16.66
CA ALA A 328 6.27 -12.50 17.76
C ALA A 328 7.29 -11.51 18.33
N ASP A 329 8.55 -11.91 18.36
CA ASP A 329 9.69 -11.18 18.91
C ASP A 329 10.54 -10.46 17.85
N LYS A 330 10.11 -10.43 16.60
CA LYS A 330 10.76 -9.66 15.53
C LYS A 330 10.02 -8.38 15.26
N PHE A 331 10.69 -7.26 15.46
CA PHE A 331 10.15 -5.94 15.22
C PHE A 331 10.72 -5.31 13.94
N PHE A 332 9.98 -4.36 13.40
CA PHE A 332 10.36 -3.55 12.24
C PHE A 332 9.55 -2.25 12.28
N GLY A 333 10.15 -1.13 11.87
CA GLY A 333 9.40 0.12 11.80
C GLY A 333 8.66 0.47 13.09
N ILE A 334 9.30 0.35 14.27
CA ILE A 334 8.65 0.70 15.54
C ILE A 334 8.30 2.17 15.52
N VAL A 335 7.02 2.48 15.66
CA VAL A 335 6.49 3.86 15.62
C VAL A 335 5.87 4.29 16.94
N GLY A 336 5.48 3.34 17.80
CA GLY A 336 4.86 3.65 19.09
C GLY A 336 5.13 2.57 20.14
N VAL A 337 5.34 2.99 21.37
CA VAL A 337 5.42 2.12 22.56
C VAL A 337 4.53 2.67 23.67
N GLY A 338 4.02 1.80 24.53
CA GLY A 338 3.23 2.19 25.70
C GLY A 338 3.16 1.06 26.74
N GLY A 339 2.67 1.39 27.93
CA GLY A 339 2.46 0.43 29.01
C GLY A 339 1.11 0.63 29.68
N ASP A 340 0.50 -0.47 30.20
CA ASP A 340 -0.68 -0.40 31.03
C ASP A 340 -0.34 -0.61 32.54
N SER A 341 -1.34 -0.43 33.44
CA SER A 341 -1.14 -0.57 34.87
C SER A 341 -0.83 -2.00 35.33
N ALA A 342 -1.06 -3.01 34.48
CA ALA A 342 -0.68 -4.40 34.74
C ALA A 342 0.75 -4.74 34.31
N GLY A 343 1.51 -3.75 33.82
CA GLY A 343 2.89 -3.90 33.34
C GLY A 343 3.01 -4.55 31.97
N ASN A 344 1.91 -4.63 31.19
CA ASN A 344 1.99 -5.06 29.80
C ASN A 344 2.63 -3.97 28.94
N VAL A 345 3.35 -4.39 27.88
CA VAL A 345 4.00 -3.50 26.91
C VAL A 345 3.26 -3.59 25.59
N TYR A 346 2.97 -2.44 24.99
CA TYR A 346 2.33 -2.32 23.70
C TYR A 346 3.31 -1.77 22.68
N VAL A 347 3.34 -2.36 21.50
CA VAL A 347 4.24 -1.97 20.42
C VAL A 347 3.44 -1.79 19.14
N ALA A 348 3.50 -0.59 18.57
CA ALA A 348 3.01 -0.32 17.24
C ALA A 348 4.19 -0.31 16.25
N MET A 349 4.00 -0.95 15.12
CA MET A 349 4.98 -1.05 14.05
C MET A 349 4.34 -0.65 12.74
N PHE A 350 5.08 0.09 11.93
CA PHE A 350 4.73 0.42 10.56
C PHE A 350 6.01 0.60 9.74
N GLU A 351 6.18 -0.20 8.70
CA GLU A 351 7.17 -0.03 7.63
C GLU A 351 6.52 -0.45 6.31
N PHE A 352 5.90 -1.63 6.28
CA PHE A 352 5.21 -2.19 5.12
C PHE A 352 3.85 -2.78 5.50
N GLY A 353 3.22 -2.20 6.49
CA GLY A 353 1.94 -2.60 7.06
C GLY A 353 1.92 -2.35 8.56
N THR A 354 0.74 -2.19 9.10
CA THR A 354 0.52 -1.90 10.51
C THR A 354 0.48 -3.18 11.33
N TRP A 355 1.24 -3.21 12.43
CA TRP A 355 1.12 -4.20 13.49
C TRP A 355 0.92 -3.51 14.82
N LEU A 356 -0.07 -3.96 15.58
CA LEU A 356 -0.25 -3.62 16.98
C LEU A 356 -0.08 -4.90 17.80
N ARG A 357 0.79 -4.89 18.79
CA ARG A 357 1.05 -6.05 19.68
C ARG A 357 1.00 -5.65 21.13
N LYS A 358 0.34 -6.48 21.94
CA LYS A 358 0.41 -6.43 23.41
C LYS A 358 1.25 -7.60 23.90
N PHE A 359 2.20 -7.28 24.75
CA PHE A 359 3.07 -8.25 25.44
C PHE A 359 2.77 -8.24 26.92
N SER A 360 2.74 -9.43 27.53
CA SER A 360 2.71 -9.55 28.99
C SER A 360 4.04 -9.06 29.59
N PRO A 361 4.11 -8.83 30.94
CA PRO A 361 5.35 -8.50 31.61
C PRO A 361 6.46 -9.51 31.38
N ALA A 362 6.12 -10.78 31.13
CA ALA A 362 7.06 -11.87 30.82
C ALA A 362 7.51 -11.86 29.33
N GLY A 363 6.99 -10.95 28.48
CA GLY A 363 7.35 -10.84 27.08
C GLY A 363 6.59 -11.78 26.14
N ALA A 364 5.55 -12.48 26.59
CA ALA A 364 4.69 -13.28 25.73
C ALA A 364 3.62 -12.40 25.06
N VAL A 365 3.33 -12.67 23.77
CA VAL A 365 2.24 -11.98 23.07
C VAL A 365 0.89 -12.34 23.70
N VAL A 366 0.13 -11.34 24.09
CA VAL A 366 -1.25 -11.47 24.59
C VAL A 366 -2.24 -11.39 23.43
N TRP A 367 -2.07 -10.40 22.56
CA TRP A 367 -2.80 -10.27 21.32
C TRP A 367 -1.95 -9.51 20.29
N GLN A 368 -2.30 -9.69 19.03
CA GLN A 368 -1.72 -8.94 17.92
C GLN A 368 -2.77 -8.65 16.86
N LEU A 369 -2.67 -7.49 16.25
CA LEU A 369 -3.47 -7.04 15.12
C LEU A 369 -2.54 -6.66 13.98
N GLN A 370 -2.97 -6.90 12.75
CA GLN A 370 -2.16 -6.63 11.56
C GLN A 370 -3.04 -6.08 10.45
N GLY A 371 -2.49 -5.15 9.67
CA GLY A 371 -3.06 -4.61 8.45
C GLY A 371 -1.97 -4.45 7.40
N SER A 372 -2.27 -4.74 6.15
CA SER A 372 -1.36 -4.47 5.02
C SER A 372 -1.12 -2.97 4.90
N ALA A 373 0.01 -2.57 4.33
CA ALA A 373 0.14 -1.22 3.81
C ALA A 373 -0.77 -1.07 2.58
N PHE A 374 -1.23 0.14 2.39
CA PHE A 374 -2.10 0.61 1.31
C PHE A 374 -2.10 -0.26 0.04
N VAL A 375 -3.24 -0.49 -0.51
CA VAL A 375 -3.62 -1.17 -1.77
C VAL A 375 -2.68 -2.27 -2.25
N ASP A 376 -3.07 -3.50 -2.02
CA ASP A 376 -2.34 -4.68 -2.46
C ASP A 376 -3.25 -5.60 -3.30
N ALA A 377 -2.89 -5.85 -4.56
CA ALA A 377 -3.33 -7.05 -5.24
C ALA A 377 -2.40 -8.22 -4.88
N ALA A 378 -2.83 -9.43 -5.14
CA ALA A 378 -2.05 -10.62 -4.85
C ALA A 378 -2.06 -11.61 -6.03
N ASP A 379 -1.09 -12.51 -6.04
CA ASP A 379 -1.01 -13.61 -6.99
C ASP A 379 -0.55 -14.88 -6.29
N PHE A 380 -0.77 -16.02 -6.92
CA PHE A 380 -0.46 -17.34 -6.41
C PHE A 380 0.89 -17.83 -6.92
N ASP A 381 1.69 -18.48 -6.08
CA ASP A 381 2.81 -19.28 -6.57
C ASP A 381 2.26 -20.45 -7.43
N PRO A 382 2.60 -20.51 -8.72
CA PRO A 382 2.07 -21.52 -9.64
C PRO A 382 2.30 -22.97 -9.21
N ALA A 383 3.30 -23.24 -8.34
CA ALA A 383 3.62 -24.58 -7.87
C ALA A 383 2.96 -24.96 -6.54
N SER A 384 2.17 -24.07 -5.92
CA SER A 384 1.66 -24.23 -4.56
C SER A 384 0.23 -24.76 -4.49
N ASP A 385 -0.41 -25.03 -5.61
CA ASP A 385 -1.85 -25.37 -5.69
C ASP A 385 -2.71 -24.31 -4.97
N GLY A 386 -2.31 -23.04 -5.06
CA GLY A 386 -2.99 -21.91 -4.45
C GLY A 386 -2.74 -21.74 -2.94
N VAL A 387 -1.81 -22.48 -2.35
CA VAL A 387 -1.50 -22.38 -0.91
C VAL A 387 -0.63 -21.17 -0.61
N GLU A 388 0.36 -20.86 -1.44
CA GLU A 388 1.27 -19.74 -1.21
C GLU A 388 0.85 -18.53 -2.05
N ILE A 389 0.61 -17.40 -1.37
CA ILE A 389 0.08 -16.16 -1.93
C ILE A 389 1.07 -15.04 -1.65
N TYR A 390 1.33 -14.22 -2.65
CA TYR A 390 2.21 -13.06 -2.52
C TYR A 390 1.51 -11.78 -2.96
N THR A 391 1.66 -10.74 -2.17
CA THR A 391 1.42 -9.36 -2.60
C THR A 391 2.74 -8.72 -3.04
N LYS A 392 2.77 -7.44 -3.35
CA LYS A 392 4.02 -6.73 -3.68
C LYS A 392 5.13 -6.91 -2.63
N GLN A 393 4.77 -7.16 -1.38
CA GLN A 393 5.72 -7.17 -0.26
C GLN A 393 5.45 -8.21 0.82
N CYS A 394 4.33 -8.93 0.76
CA CYS A 394 3.94 -9.89 1.78
C CYS A 394 3.80 -11.30 1.19
N HIS A 395 4.07 -12.29 2.02
CA HIS A 395 3.88 -13.70 1.70
C HIS A 395 2.94 -14.33 2.74
N TYR A 396 1.87 -14.95 2.26
CA TYR A 396 0.87 -15.65 3.06
C TYR A 396 0.80 -17.12 2.68
N SER A 397 0.59 -17.99 3.68
CA SER A 397 0.21 -19.40 3.47
C SER A 397 -1.23 -19.62 3.87
N MET A 398 -1.97 -20.35 3.02
CA MET A 398 -3.37 -20.68 3.23
C MET A 398 -3.58 -22.08 3.76
N ALA A 399 -4.55 -22.21 4.67
CA ALA A 399 -5.01 -23.48 5.23
C ALA A 399 -6.53 -23.62 5.02
N TYR A 400 -6.93 -23.95 3.81
CA TYR A 400 -8.35 -23.97 3.36
C TYR A 400 -9.28 -24.90 4.15
N THR A 401 -8.75 -25.66 5.09
CA THR A 401 -9.54 -26.48 6.04
C THR A 401 -9.97 -25.70 7.29
N LYS A 402 -9.42 -24.53 7.51
CA LYS A 402 -9.80 -23.64 8.61
C LYS A 402 -10.95 -22.72 8.20
N ALA A 403 -11.57 -22.11 9.21
CA ALA A 403 -12.61 -21.11 8.97
C ALA A 403 -12.04 -19.86 8.29
N PRO A 404 -12.81 -19.16 7.43
CA PRO A 404 -12.44 -17.88 6.85
C PRO A 404 -11.93 -16.89 7.89
N GLY A 405 -10.89 -16.13 7.55
CA GLY A 405 -10.21 -15.21 8.47
C GLY A 405 -9.22 -15.85 9.43
N SER A 406 -9.29 -17.19 9.62
CA SER A 406 -8.31 -17.97 10.37
C SER A 406 -7.47 -18.88 9.47
N ASP A 407 -7.75 -18.89 8.18
CA ASP A 407 -7.15 -19.75 7.17
C ASP A 407 -5.89 -19.15 6.54
N ALA A 408 -5.66 -17.87 6.69
CA ALA A 408 -4.44 -17.21 6.25
C ALA A 408 -3.40 -17.09 7.38
N THR A 409 -2.14 -17.34 7.03
CA THR A 409 -0.99 -17.08 7.92
C THR A 409 -0.02 -16.13 7.21
N TRP A 410 0.21 -14.96 7.77
CA TRP A 410 1.23 -14.04 7.29
C TRP A 410 2.60 -14.62 7.64
N ARG A 411 3.37 -15.04 6.64
CA ARG A 411 4.64 -15.73 6.82
C ARG A 411 5.83 -14.79 6.87
N SER A 412 5.89 -13.87 5.91
CA SER A 412 7.04 -12.97 5.79
C SER A 412 6.69 -11.68 5.07
N TYR A 413 7.53 -10.67 5.30
CA TYR A 413 7.76 -9.58 4.37
C TYR A 413 8.85 -10.01 3.40
N THR A 414 8.64 -9.75 2.12
CA THR A 414 9.60 -10.11 1.06
C THR A 414 10.66 -9.03 0.84
N LEU A 415 10.68 -8.01 1.68
CA LEU A 415 11.60 -6.87 1.66
C LEU A 415 12.74 -7.05 2.67
N ASP A 416 13.92 -6.60 2.30
CA ASP A 416 15.07 -6.43 3.19
C ASP A 416 15.71 -5.06 2.93
N SER A 417 15.22 -4.05 3.65
CA SER A 417 15.66 -2.66 3.52
C SER A 417 17.12 -2.42 3.95
N VAL A 418 17.70 -3.35 4.72
CA VAL A 418 19.09 -3.26 5.16
C VAL A 418 20.04 -3.76 4.08
N THR A 419 19.75 -4.93 3.52
CA THR A 419 20.58 -5.54 2.47
C THR A 419 20.38 -4.87 1.11
N TYR A 420 19.13 -4.46 0.80
CA TYR A 420 18.75 -3.83 -0.48
C TYR A 420 18.14 -2.43 -0.24
N PRO A 421 18.96 -1.46 0.20
CA PRO A 421 18.44 -0.13 0.58
C PRO A 421 17.93 0.70 -0.61
N GLN A 422 18.16 0.26 -1.83
CA GLN A 422 17.65 0.92 -3.05
C GLN A 422 16.48 0.17 -3.69
N ASP A 423 15.92 -0.83 -3.00
CA ASP A 423 14.73 -1.54 -3.51
C ASP A 423 13.61 -0.55 -3.85
N ALA A 424 13.11 -0.63 -5.08
CA ALA A 424 12.10 0.28 -5.60
C ALA A 424 10.85 0.36 -4.72
N ARG A 425 10.46 -0.73 -4.05
CA ARG A 425 9.30 -0.78 -3.17
C ARG A 425 9.43 0.11 -1.93
N LEU A 426 10.66 0.49 -1.54
CA LEU A 426 10.92 1.44 -0.46
C LEU A 426 10.57 2.88 -0.86
N PHE A 427 10.83 3.23 -2.12
CA PHE A 427 10.68 4.60 -2.65
C PHE A 427 9.33 4.87 -3.30
N LEU A 428 8.52 3.84 -3.45
CA LEU A 428 7.19 3.92 -4.04
C LEU A 428 6.07 3.85 -3.00
N THR A 429 6.41 3.73 -1.72
CA THR A 429 5.46 3.46 -0.62
C THR A 429 4.74 4.69 -0.06
N GLY A 430 5.24 5.88 -0.30
CA GLY A 430 4.70 7.10 0.31
C GLY A 430 3.50 7.71 -0.41
N HIS A 431 3.15 7.22 -1.60
CA HIS A 431 2.17 7.85 -2.51
C HIS A 431 1.40 6.79 -3.31
N SER A 432 0.55 7.23 -4.23
CA SER A 432 -0.24 6.41 -5.16
C SER A 432 0.54 5.32 -5.93
N HIS A 433 1.86 5.32 -5.85
CA HIS A 433 2.73 4.28 -6.39
C HIS A 433 2.92 3.08 -5.44
N ALA A 434 2.53 3.21 -4.18
CA ALA A 434 2.50 2.10 -3.23
C ALA A 434 1.52 1.01 -3.65
N ALA A 435 0.45 1.40 -4.32
CA ALA A 435 -0.53 0.47 -4.90
C ALA A 435 0.11 -0.35 -6.03
N ALA A 436 0.13 -1.66 -5.91
CA ALA A 436 0.82 -2.52 -6.88
C ALA A 436 0.20 -3.91 -7.03
N SER A 437 0.42 -4.47 -8.23
CA SER A 437 -0.02 -5.83 -8.57
C SER A 437 1.19 -6.69 -8.90
N PRO A 438 1.37 -7.83 -8.22
CA PRO A 438 2.40 -8.81 -8.57
C PRO A 438 1.93 -9.75 -9.68
N PHE A 439 2.89 -10.31 -10.43
CA PHE A 439 2.75 -11.49 -11.27
C PHE A 439 3.82 -12.49 -10.84
N LEU A 440 3.39 -13.68 -10.46
CA LEU A 440 4.31 -14.74 -10.02
C LEU A 440 4.58 -15.71 -11.15
N LYS A 441 5.85 -15.97 -11.45
CA LYS A 441 6.26 -16.92 -12.49
C LYS A 441 7.36 -17.85 -12.02
N ARG A 442 7.24 -19.11 -12.34
CA ARG A 442 8.29 -20.09 -12.13
C ARG A 442 9.07 -20.32 -13.43
N LEU A 443 10.27 -19.76 -13.45
CA LEU A 443 11.15 -19.77 -14.61
C LEU A 443 12.47 -20.47 -14.26
N GLY A 444 12.88 -21.45 -15.02
CA GLY A 444 14.10 -22.21 -14.74
C GLY A 444 14.11 -22.90 -13.37
N GLY A 445 12.93 -23.25 -12.81
CA GLY A 445 12.77 -23.87 -11.50
C GLY A 445 12.76 -22.87 -10.32
N ARG A 446 12.92 -21.58 -10.56
CA ARG A 446 12.95 -20.51 -9.55
C ARG A 446 11.67 -19.66 -9.61
N LEU A 447 11.23 -19.17 -8.47
CA LEU A 447 10.12 -18.21 -8.39
C LEU A 447 10.64 -16.78 -8.64
N TYR A 448 9.97 -16.08 -9.56
CA TYR A 448 10.16 -14.66 -9.83
C TYR A 448 8.85 -13.92 -9.55
N MET A 449 8.99 -12.70 -9.06
CA MET A 449 7.88 -11.77 -8.83
C MET A 449 8.10 -10.54 -9.69
N TYR A 450 7.14 -10.22 -10.54
CA TYR A 450 7.10 -9.00 -11.34
C TYR A 450 6.05 -8.09 -10.74
N VAL A 451 6.38 -6.82 -10.53
CA VAL A 451 5.48 -5.88 -9.85
C VAL A 451 5.27 -4.63 -10.68
N THR A 452 4.03 -4.29 -10.96
CA THR A 452 3.67 -3.01 -11.58
C THR A 452 2.85 -2.16 -10.63
N GLY A 453 3.04 -0.83 -10.67
CA GLY A 453 2.27 0.10 -9.86
C GLY A 453 0.92 0.45 -10.48
N MET A 454 0.10 1.19 -9.71
CA MET A 454 -1.24 1.68 -10.09
C MET A 454 -1.28 2.34 -11.47
N TYR A 455 -0.23 3.04 -11.86
CA TYR A 455 -0.16 3.77 -13.15
C TYR A 455 0.52 3.01 -14.27
N CYS A 456 0.93 1.75 -14.04
CA CYS A 456 1.69 0.95 -15.02
C CYS A 456 2.91 1.69 -15.59
N ALA A 457 3.54 2.57 -14.84
CA ALA A 457 4.69 3.37 -15.29
C ALA A 457 5.97 2.55 -15.38
N HIS A 458 6.02 1.43 -14.68
CA HIS A 458 7.17 0.54 -14.58
C HIS A 458 6.74 -0.92 -14.38
N LEU A 459 7.68 -1.83 -14.62
CA LEU A 459 7.63 -3.22 -14.20
C LEU A 459 8.93 -3.55 -13.47
N LEU A 460 8.81 -3.85 -12.18
CA LEU A 460 9.92 -4.27 -11.32
C LEU A 460 10.06 -5.79 -11.38
N ILE A 461 11.28 -6.30 -11.31
CA ILE A 461 11.57 -7.72 -11.42
C ILE A 461 12.37 -8.16 -10.21
N TYR A 462 11.86 -9.16 -9.51
CA TYR A 462 12.47 -9.72 -8.31
C TYR A 462 12.68 -11.23 -8.47
N ARG A 463 13.82 -11.71 -7.98
CA ARG A 463 14.11 -13.11 -7.80
C ARG A 463 13.87 -13.49 -6.34
N MET A 464 13.08 -14.53 -6.09
CA MET A 464 12.90 -15.02 -4.73
C MET A 464 14.15 -15.75 -4.25
N ASP A 465 14.67 -15.34 -3.10
CA ASP A 465 15.80 -15.94 -2.41
C ASP A 465 15.41 -16.19 -0.94
N GLY A 466 14.97 -17.39 -0.66
CA GLY A 466 14.27 -17.72 0.59
C GLY A 466 12.97 -16.94 0.72
N GLU A 467 12.83 -16.14 1.77
CA GLU A 467 11.66 -15.29 1.99
C GLU A 467 11.78 -13.91 1.32
N ILE A 468 12.97 -13.53 0.84
CA ILE A 468 13.23 -12.19 0.30
C ILE A 468 13.11 -12.19 -1.20
N ALA A 469 12.40 -11.21 -1.72
CA ALA A 469 12.35 -10.88 -3.13
C ALA A 469 13.48 -9.89 -3.44
N LYS A 470 14.57 -10.42 -3.99
CA LYS A 470 15.79 -9.68 -4.32
C LYS A 470 15.59 -8.88 -5.60
N PRO A 471 15.87 -7.56 -5.62
CA PRO A 471 15.86 -6.77 -6.84
C PRO A 471 16.74 -7.40 -7.92
N SER A 472 16.22 -7.61 -9.11
CA SER A 472 16.88 -8.30 -10.21
C SER A 472 16.84 -7.56 -11.53
N GLY A 473 15.83 -6.70 -11.71
CA GLY A 473 15.68 -5.90 -12.90
C GLY A 473 14.50 -4.94 -12.80
N ALA A 474 14.41 -4.02 -13.75
CA ALA A 474 13.28 -3.11 -13.88
C ALA A 474 13.16 -2.60 -15.31
N ILE A 475 11.93 -2.34 -15.78
CA ILE A 475 11.63 -1.63 -17.02
C ILE A 475 10.83 -0.40 -16.67
N PHE A 476 11.31 0.77 -17.05
CA PHE A 476 10.62 2.05 -16.85
C PHE A 476 10.30 2.67 -18.22
N LYS A 477 9.07 3.14 -18.38
CA LYS A 477 8.60 3.75 -19.65
C LYS A 477 9.18 5.13 -19.90
N ALA A 478 9.67 5.80 -18.85
CA ALA A 478 10.30 7.11 -18.92
C ALA A 478 11.27 7.25 -17.74
N ARG A 479 12.04 8.35 -17.74
CA ARG A 479 12.77 8.76 -16.54
C ARG A 479 11.80 8.84 -15.38
N TRP A 480 12.16 8.22 -14.27
CA TRP A 480 11.40 8.34 -13.03
C TRP A 480 11.64 9.71 -12.37
N ASN A 481 10.57 10.38 -12.04
CA ASN A 481 10.57 11.67 -11.34
C ASN A 481 9.58 11.57 -10.17
N GLY A 482 9.88 10.69 -9.21
CA GLY A 482 9.13 10.54 -7.98
C GLY A 482 9.47 11.60 -6.93
N ASP A 483 9.04 11.38 -5.72
CA ASP A 483 9.22 12.33 -4.61
C ASP A 483 10.67 12.46 -4.17
N ASP A 484 11.45 11.39 -4.25
CA ASP A 484 12.91 11.45 -4.12
C ASP A 484 13.53 11.71 -5.49
N PRO A 485 14.06 12.92 -5.74
CA PRO A 485 14.68 13.24 -7.02
C PRO A 485 16.03 12.52 -7.25
N THR A 486 16.57 11.88 -6.23
CA THR A 486 17.86 11.15 -6.30
C THR A 486 17.66 9.66 -6.60
N TRP A 487 16.43 9.16 -6.46
CA TRP A 487 16.12 7.76 -6.73
C TRP A 487 15.38 7.58 -8.08
N PRO A 488 15.65 6.54 -8.92
CA PRO A 488 16.81 5.62 -8.81
C PRO A 488 18.11 6.35 -9.19
N PRO A 489 19.20 6.13 -8.46
CA PRO A 489 20.47 6.74 -8.80
C PRO A 489 20.95 6.27 -10.17
N ASN A 490 21.72 7.11 -10.87
CA ASN A 490 22.33 6.82 -12.16
C ASN A 490 21.34 6.57 -13.32
N GLN A 491 20.04 6.73 -13.12
CA GLN A 491 19.08 6.53 -14.21
C GLN A 491 19.36 7.47 -15.39
N PRO A 492 19.04 7.06 -16.64
CA PRO A 492 19.16 7.92 -17.81
C PRO A 492 18.42 9.25 -17.64
N ALA A 493 18.98 10.32 -18.20
CA ALA A 493 18.42 11.67 -18.08
C ALA A 493 17.02 11.81 -18.71
N THR A 494 16.71 11.02 -19.72
CA THR A 494 15.42 11.03 -20.43
C THR A 494 15.10 9.66 -21.01
N GLY A 495 13.84 9.44 -21.42
CA GLY A 495 13.40 8.26 -22.14
C GLY A 495 13.20 7.03 -21.27
N GLN A 496 12.80 5.96 -21.92
CA GLN A 496 12.60 4.64 -21.32
C GLN A 496 13.94 3.93 -21.11
N TRP A 497 13.96 3.00 -20.16
CA TRP A 497 15.16 2.24 -19.85
C TRP A 497 14.84 0.88 -19.22
N ILE A 498 15.77 -0.04 -19.37
CA ILE A 498 15.84 -1.33 -18.67
C ILE A 498 17.04 -1.27 -17.72
N TRP A 499 16.86 -1.68 -16.48
CA TRP A 499 17.91 -1.95 -15.51
C TRP A 499 17.98 -3.45 -15.23
N ARG A 500 19.20 -3.98 -15.05
CA ARG A 500 19.44 -5.34 -14.58
C ARG A 500 20.61 -5.35 -13.59
N ASP A 501 20.41 -5.96 -12.44
CA ASP A 501 21.38 -6.09 -11.34
C ASP A 501 22.55 -7.01 -11.75
N LEU A 502 23.52 -6.48 -12.49
CA LEU A 502 24.67 -7.24 -12.99
C LEU A 502 25.65 -7.60 -11.87
N SER A 503 25.76 -6.75 -10.88
CA SER A 503 26.64 -6.93 -9.72
C SER A 503 26.09 -7.93 -8.72
N GLY A 504 24.77 -8.14 -8.69
CA GLY A 504 24.07 -9.00 -7.76
C GLY A 504 23.86 -8.38 -6.38
N ASN A 505 24.03 -7.07 -6.23
CA ASN A 505 23.88 -6.36 -4.94
C ASN A 505 22.52 -5.67 -4.78
N GLY A 506 21.66 -5.64 -5.81
CA GLY A 506 20.34 -5.02 -5.80
C GLY A 506 20.34 -3.51 -5.84
N ASN A 507 21.48 -2.85 -6.09
CA ASN A 507 21.62 -1.41 -6.19
C ASN A 507 21.63 -0.96 -7.66
N PHE A 508 21.14 0.26 -7.92
CA PHE A 508 21.10 0.86 -9.24
C PHE A 508 22.47 1.49 -9.61
N GLU A 509 23.34 0.74 -10.30
CA GLU A 509 24.68 1.17 -10.69
C GLU A 509 24.73 1.71 -12.13
N ALA A 510 25.65 2.64 -12.40
CA ALA A 510 25.70 3.40 -13.66
C ALA A 510 25.85 2.52 -14.91
N GLY A 511 26.53 1.36 -14.80
CA GLY A 511 26.79 0.44 -15.92
C GLY A 511 25.65 -0.56 -16.21
N GLU A 512 24.55 -0.51 -15.47
CA GLU A 512 23.51 -1.51 -15.47
C GLU A 512 22.24 -1.09 -16.23
N TYR A 513 22.23 0.11 -16.79
CA TYR A 513 21.11 0.67 -17.55
C TYR A 513 21.30 0.53 -19.05
N VAL A 514 20.22 0.18 -19.74
CA VAL A 514 20.17 0.12 -21.21
C VAL A 514 18.99 0.95 -21.70
N GLN A 515 19.19 1.73 -22.75
CA GLN A 515 18.17 2.47 -23.47
C GLN A 515 18.02 1.94 -24.90
N PRO A 516 16.85 2.10 -25.56
CA PRO A 516 16.71 1.71 -26.96
C PRO A 516 17.62 2.53 -27.86
N GLY A 517 18.40 1.86 -28.71
CA GLY A 517 19.36 2.50 -29.61
C GLY A 517 18.73 3.35 -30.72
N ASP A 518 17.45 3.12 -31.03
CA ASP A 518 16.66 3.84 -32.01
C ASP A 518 15.89 5.04 -31.44
N GLY A 519 16.03 5.32 -30.13
CA GLY A 519 15.28 6.36 -29.44
C GLY A 519 13.77 6.13 -29.35
N SER A 520 13.30 4.89 -29.55
CA SER A 520 11.88 4.54 -29.45
C SER A 520 11.32 4.81 -28.04
N SER A 521 10.03 5.08 -27.96
CA SER A 521 9.32 5.30 -26.71
C SER A 521 8.22 4.24 -26.52
N SER A 522 7.83 4.00 -25.28
CA SER A 522 6.67 3.16 -24.96
C SER A 522 5.40 3.65 -25.66
N PRO A 523 4.45 2.74 -25.97
CA PRO A 523 3.14 3.13 -26.49
C PRO A 523 2.45 4.14 -25.58
N SER A 524 1.71 5.10 -26.15
CA SER A 524 0.86 5.98 -25.38
C SER A 524 -0.33 5.21 -24.78
N ASN A 525 -0.94 5.74 -23.73
CA ASN A 525 -2.02 5.06 -23.00
C ASN A 525 -1.68 3.60 -22.62
N CYS A 526 -0.41 3.36 -22.32
CA CYS A 526 0.07 2.04 -21.99
C CYS A 526 -0.32 1.67 -20.56
N TRP A 527 -1.31 0.79 -20.45
CA TRP A 527 -1.83 0.24 -19.19
C TRP A 527 -1.75 -1.29 -19.20
N VAL A 528 -0.86 -1.84 -20.01
CA VAL A 528 -0.57 -3.27 -20.07
C VAL A 528 0.88 -3.50 -19.61
N TRP A 529 1.00 -4.24 -18.54
CA TRP A 529 2.13 -5.09 -18.24
C TRP A 529 1.59 -6.47 -17.96
N TYR A 530 2.10 -7.46 -18.64
CA TYR A 530 1.76 -8.86 -18.40
C TYR A 530 3.00 -9.72 -18.61
N VAL A 531 3.12 -10.79 -17.84
CA VAL A 531 4.21 -11.76 -17.98
C VAL A 531 3.57 -13.11 -18.23
N ASP A 532 3.87 -13.73 -19.35
CA ASP A 532 3.34 -15.06 -19.67
C ASP A 532 4.14 -16.19 -19.02
N ASP A 533 3.73 -17.43 -19.24
CA ASP A 533 4.34 -18.59 -18.60
C ASP A 533 5.70 -18.98 -19.18
N ASN A 534 6.10 -18.43 -20.33
CA ASN A 534 7.48 -18.49 -20.83
C ASN A 534 8.38 -17.43 -20.14
N GLY A 535 7.80 -16.48 -19.42
CA GLY A 535 8.49 -15.33 -18.86
C GLY A 535 8.64 -14.17 -19.83
N ASP A 536 7.95 -14.19 -20.96
CA ASP A 536 7.95 -13.06 -21.88
C ASP A 536 7.10 -11.92 -21.32
N ILE A 537 7.64 -10.70 -21.39
CA ILE A 537 6.95 -9.51 -20.94
C ILE A 537 6.19 -8.88 -22.10
N TRP A 538 4.93 -8.56 -21.86
CA TRP A 538 4.03 -7.89 -22.78
C TRP A 538 3.70 -6.48 -22.31
N GLU A 539 3.80 -5.52 -23.22
CA GLU A 539 3.43 -4.12 -23.06
C GLU A 539 2.44 -3.72 -24.15
N GLY A 540 1.44 -2.90 -23.83
CA GLY A 540 0.46 -2.50 -24.83
C GLY A 540 -0.20 -1.16 -24.53
N GLY A 541 -0.78 -0.56 -25.57
CA GLY A 541 -1.43 0.74 -25.50
C GLY A 541 -2.23 1.06 -26.77
N ASP A 542 -2.09 2.29 -27.30
CA ASP A 542 -2.88 2.85 -28.41
C ASP A 542 -2.20 2.77 -29.78
N ARG A 543 -0.99 2.23 -29.89
CA ARG A 543 -0.23 2.15 -31.15
C ARG A 543 0.10 0.73 -31.55
N ASN A 544 0.61 -0.03 -30.61
CA ASN A 544 1.11 -1.38 -30.82
C ASN A 544 1.14 -2.14 -29.50
N LEU A 545 1.40 -3.42 -29.61
CA LEU A 545 1.89 -4.25 -28.53
C LEU A 545 3.42 -4.39 -28.67
N ARG A 546 4.08 -4.59 -27.55
CA ARG A 546 5.48 -5.01 -27.50
C ARG A 546 5.58 -6.29 -26.74
N ARG A 547 6.42 -7.18 -27.19
CA ARG A 547 6.84 -8.39 -26.49
C ARG A 547 8.35 -8.32 -26.28
N TYR A 548 8.76 -8.52 -25.04
CA TYR A 548 10.15 -8.67 -24.65
C TYR A 548 10.38 -10.15 -24.34
N PRO A 549 10.87 -10.95 -25.30
CA PRO A 549 11.15 -12.37 -25.08
C PRO A 549 12.22 -12.55 -24.01
N LEU A 550 12.02 -13.50 -23.11
CA LEU A 550 13.03 -13.90 -22.13
C LEU A 550 14.23 -14.54 -22.85
N GLN A 551 15.39 -13.90 -22.77
CA GLN A 551 16.62 -14.36 -23.41
C GLN A 551 17.45 -15.36 -22.56
N GLY A 552 16.90 -15.78 -21.42
CA GLY A 552 17.58 -16.61 -20.43
C GLY A 552 17.94 -15.84 -19.16
N PHE A 553 18.97 -16.32 -18.47
CA PHE A 553 19.38 -15.76 -17.17
C PHE A 553 20.88 -15.49 -17.16
N ASP A 554 21.29 -14.43 -16.50
CA ASP A 554 22.71 -14.14 -16.29
C ASP A 554 23.32 -15.00 -15.15
N SER A 555 24.58 -14.75 -14.84
CA SER A 555 25.29 -15.49 -13.77
C SER A 555 24.69 -15.27 -12.37
N GLN A 556 23.98 -14.16 -12.17
CA GLN A 556 23.29 -13.84 -10.94
C GLN A 556 21.86 -14.40 -10.91
N GLN A 557 21.45 -15.12 -11.97
CA GLN A 557 20.08 -15.62 -12.16
C GLN A 557 19.04 -14.51 -12.35
N ASN A 558 19.45 -13.34 -12.84
CA ASN A 558 18.52 -12.30 -13.23
C ASN A 558 18.00 -12.59 -14.65
N PRO A 559 16.71 -12.43 -14.93
CA PRO A 559 16.17 -12.64 -16.27
C PRO A 559 16.66 -11.56 -17.23
N ILE A 560 17.00 -11.96 -18.45
CA ILE A 560 17.57 -11.09 -19.46
C ILE A 560 16.48 -10.64 -20.43
N TYR A 561 16.22 -9.33 -20.46
CA TYR A 561 15.38 -8.65 -21.44
C TYR A 561 16.16 -7.54 -22.10
N THR A 562 16.00 -7.37 -23.42
CA THR A 562 16.72 -6.35 -24.18
C THR A 562 15.80 -5.65 -25.18
N TYR A 563 16.17 -4.44 -25.61
CA TYR A 563 15.45 -3.73 -26.67
C TYR A 563 15.75 -4.35 -28.05
N GLU A 564 16.91 -4.99 -28.25
CA GLU A 564 17.29 -5.64 -29.49
C GLU A 564 16.41 -6.86 -29.79
N SER A 565 15.97 -7.58 -28.77
CA SER A 565 15.08 -8.73 -28.91
C SER A 565 13.59 -8.36 -28.87
N MET A 566 13.28 -7.11 -28.54
CA MET A 566 11.89 -6.64 -28.43
C MET A 566 11.17 -6.70 -29.79
N GLU A 567 10.01 -7.32 -29.77
CA GLU A 567 9.12 -7.39 -30.93
C GLU A 567 8.03 -6.32 -30.83
N THR A 568 7.74 -5.68 -31.96
CA THR A 568 6.63 -4.73 -32.08
C THR A 568 5.52 -5.32 -32.96
N ILE A 569 4.32 -5.44 -32.40
CA ILE A 569 3.18 -6.10 -33.02
C ILE A 569 2.08 -5.05 -33.21
N ALA A 570 1.53 -4.95 -34.41
CA ALA A 570 0.38 -4.06 -34.66
C ALA A 570 -0.83 -4.47 -33.83
N LEU A 571 -1.63 -3.49 -33.39
CA LEU A 571 -2.87 -3.80 -32.68
C LEU A 571 -3.79 -4.62 -33.59
N PRO A 572 -4.26 -5.80 -33.13
CA PRO A 572 -5.20 -6.58 -33.91
C PRO A 572 -6.59 -5.93 -33.91
N ALA A 573 -7.33 -6.13 -35.02
CA ALA A 573 -8.74 -5.71 -35.02
C ALA A 573 -9.53 -6.47 -33.95
N PRO A 574 -10.51 -5.84 -33.25
CA PRO A 574 -11.05 -4.49 -33.53
C PRO A 574 -10.42 -3.35 -32.71
N PHE A 575 -9.32 -3.56 -32.01
CA PHE A 575 -8.81 -2.61 -31.02
C PHE A 575 -8.23 -1.32 -31.61
N SER A 576 -8.55 -0.21 -30.96
CA SER A 576 -7.84 1.07 -31.06
C SER A 576 -6.92 1.31 -29.86
N VAL A 577 -7.23 0.71 -28.71
CA VAL A 577 -6.41 0.72 -27.49
C VAL A 577 -6.56 -0.62 -26.80
N VAL A 578 -5.46 -1.27 -26.43
CA VAL A 578 -5.44 -2.47 -25.57
C VAL A 578 -5.06 -2.04 -24.15
N ARG A 579 -5.88 -2.45 -23.18
CA ARG A 579 -5.72 -2.05 -21.77
C ARG A 579 -5.32 -3.20 -20.84
N ARG A 580 -5.67 -4.44 -21.19
CA ARG A 580 -5.24 -5.69 -20.52
C ARG A 580 -5.04 -6.76 -21.57
N LEU A 581 -4.15 -7.67 -21.30
CA LEU A 581 -4.02 -8.89 -22.09
C LEU A 581 -3.62 -10.08 -21.20
N HIS A 582 -3.90 -11.26 -21.71
CA HIS A 582 -3.45 -12.54 -21.16
C HIS A 582 -3.14 -13.49 -22.30
N TYR A 583 -1.94 -14.05 -22.33
CA TYR A 583 -1.53 -15.05 -23.29
C TYR A 583 -1.37 -16.39 -22.58
N ASP A 584 -2.29 -17.30 -22.87
CA ASP A 584 -2.18 -18.71 -22.48
C ASP A 584 -1.23 -19.40 -23.46
N VAL A 585 -0.01 -19.58 -23.02
CA VAL A 585 1.07 -20.19 -23.84
C VAL A 585 0.75 -21.64 -24.20
N ALA A 586 0.19 -22.40 -23.25
CA ALA A 586 -0.08 -23.83 -23.45
C ALA A 586 -1.21 -24.07 -24.46
N ALA A 587 -2.24 -23.23 -24.45
CA ALA A 587 -3.33 -23.29 -25.39
C ALA A 587 -3.11 -22.50 -26.69
N ASP A 588 -2.04 -21.70 -26.75
CA ASP A 588 -1.75 -20.72 -27.81
C ASP A 588 -2.92 -19.77 -28.06
N VAL A 589 -3.46 -19.20 -26.96
CA VAL A 589 -4.62 -18.32 -26.98
C VAL A 589 -4.27 -16.97 -26.38
N MET A 590 -4.53 -15.91 -27.14
CA MET A 590 -4.43 -14.54 -26.68
C MET A 590 -5.79 -13.97 -26.36
N TYR A 591 -5.94 -13.43 -25.16
CA TYR A 591 -7.09 -12.62 -24.75
C TYR A 591 -6.65 -11.15 -24.64
N MET A 592 -7.44 -10.27 -25.21
CA MET A 592 -7.19 -8.82 -25.10
C MET A 592 -8.46 -8.09 -24.70
N VAL A 593 -8.28 -7.07 -23.87
CA VAL A 593 -9.36 -6.20 -23.42
C VAL A 593 -8.98 -4.76 -23.70
N GLY A 594 -9.95 -3.97 -24.18
CA GLY A 594 -9.66 -2.59 -24.50
C GLY A 594 -10.84 -1.85 -25.10
N TYR A 595 -10.49 -0.84 -25.87
CA TYR A 595 -11.41 0.03 -26.56
C TYR A 595 -11.30 -0.14 -28.07
N THR A 596 -12.39 0.15 -28.76
CA THR A 596 -12.49 0.04 -30.22
C THR A 596 -13.04 1.35 -30.78
N PRO A 597 -13.01 1.59 -32.10
CA PRO A 597 -13.66 2.77 -32.68
C PRO A 597 -15.16 2.91 -32.36
N ASP A 598 -15.86 1.78 -32.22
CA ASP A 598 -17.29 1.76 -31.86
C ASP A 598 -17.52 1.86 -30.33
N GLN A 599 -16.51 1.59 -29.53
CA GLN A 599 -16.47 1.71 -28.07
C GLN A 599 -15.21 2.48 -27.68
N PRO A 600 -15.18 3.81 -27.88
CA PRO A 600 -13.96 4.60 -27.75
C PRO A 600 -13.51 4.75 -26.31
N PHE A 601 -12.19 5.01 -26.15
CA PHE A 601 -11.61 5.36 -24.87
C PHE A 601 -12.16 6.69 -24.35
N ASP A 602 -12.41 6.71 -23.03
CA ASP A 602 -12.84 7.89 -22.29
C ASP A 602 -11.89 8.13 -21.11
N ASN A 603 -11.34 9.36 -21.04
CA ASN A 603 -10.43 9.75 -19.94
C ASN A 603 -11.08 9.77 -18.56
N ALA A 604 -12.42 9.86 -18.47
CA ALA A 604 -13.13 9.74 -17.20
C ALA A 604 -12.97 8.34 -16.59
N HIS A 605 -12.69 7.34 -17.45
CA HIS A 605 -12.54 5.93 -17.10
C HIS A 605 -11.12 5.44 -17.40
N TRP A 606 -10.12 6.18 -16.92
CA TRP A 606 -8.72 5.92 -17.23
C TRP A 606 -8.13 4.67 -16.56
N LYS A 607 -8.69 4.18 -15.45
CA LYS A 607 -8.25 2.96 -14.75
C LYS A 607 -8.82 1.69 -15.37
N GLU A 608 -9.98 1.78 -15.97
CA GLU A 608 -10.74 0.64 -16.49
C GLU A 608 -10.05 -0.06 -17.65
N CYS A 609 -10.31 -1.37 -17.76
CA CYS A 609 -9.71 -2.20 -18.80
C CYS A 609 -10.37 -2.03 -20.18
N GLY A 610 -11.51 -1.34 -20.28
CA GLY A 610 -12.27 -1.16 -21.51
C GLY A 610 -13.49 -2.07 -21.60
N LYS A 611 -14.23 -1.92 -22.71
CA LYS A 611 -15.56 -2.51 -22.88
C LYS A 611 -15.56 -3.80 -23.69
N VAL A 612 -14.48 -4.12 -24.41
CA VAL A 612 -14.45 -5.20 -25.38
C VAL A 612 -13.38 -6.21 -25.02
N LEU A 613 -13.79 -7.46 -24.79
CA LEU A 613 -12.89 -8.60 -24.62
C LEU A 613 -12.93 -9.46 -25.88
N VAL A 614 -11.75 -9.82 -26.40
CA VAL A 614 -11.58 -10.63 -27.61
C VAL A 614 -10.64 -11.78 -27.34
N ARG A 615 -10.97 -12.95 -27.88
CA ARG A 615 -10.09 -14.13 -27.93
C ARG A 615 -9.55 -14.35 -29.34
N TYR A 616 -8.27 -14.63 -29.43
CA TYR A 616 -7.57 -15.03 -30.66
C TYR A 616 -6.89 -16.38 -30.43
N ASP A 617 -7.29 -17.40 -31.22
CA ASP A 617 -6.65 -18.72 -31.16
C ASP A 617 -5.46 -18.78 -32.12
N LYS A 618 -4.47 -19.61 -31.81
CA LYS A 618 -3.25 -19.81 -32.58
C LYS A 618 -2.46 -18.49 -32.78
N TRP A 619 -2.37 -17.73 -31.70
CA TRP A 619 -1.71 -16.42 -31.70
C TRP A 619 -0.26 -16.45 -32.19
N SER A 620 0.50 -17.49 -31.82
CA SER A 620 1.92 -17.66 -32.23
C SER A 620 2.11 -17.77 -33.74
N THR A 621 1.05 -18.13 -34.48
CA THR A 621 1.08 -18.20 -35.95
C THR A 621 0.80 -16.86 -36.64
N GLY A 622 0.63 -15.78 -35.88
CA GLY A 622 0.22 -14.47 -36.39
C GLY A 622 -1.28 -14.35 -36.69
N ASN A 623 -2.12 -15.26 -36.19
CA ASN A 623 -3.57 -15.18 -36.39
C ASN A 623 -4.17 -14.07 -35.53
N THR A 624 -4.68 -13.04 -36.16
CA THR A 624 -5.36 -11.89 -35.55
C THR A 624 -6.87 -11.86 -35.84
N THR A 625 -7.44 -13.00 -36.28
CA THR A 625 -8.87 -13.14 -36.48
C THR A 625 -9.55 -13.47 -35.15
N PRO A 626 -10.52 -12.67 -34.68
CA PRO A 626 -11.25 -12.98 -33.46
C PRO A 626 -11.96 -14.32 -33.53
N THR A 627 -11.72 -15.19 -32.54
CA THR A 627 -12.50 -16.43 -32.35
C THR A 627 -13.87 -16.09 -31.79
N TRP A 628 -13.92 -15.18 -30.82
CA TRP A 628 -15.15 -14.57 -30.32
C TRP A 628 -14.86 -13.18 -29.75
N THR A 629 -15.93 -12.38 -29.61
CA THR A 629 -15.91 -11.05 -29.00
C THR A 629 -17.03 -10.94 -27.98
N LEU A 630 -16.73 -10.39 -26.80
CA LEU A 630 -17.66 -10.16 -25.71
C LEU A 630 -17.67 -8.66 -25.34
N LEU A 631 -18.87 -8.09 -25.17
CA LEU A 631 -19.03 -6.80 -24.51
C LEU A 631 -19.12 -7.03 -23.01
N LEU A 632 -18.20 -6.44 -22.27
CA LEU A 632 -18.17 -6.47 -20.80
C LEU A 632 -19.29 -5.62 -20.21
N PRO A 633 -19.78 -5.94 -18.99
CA PRO A 633 -20.73 -5.09 -18.28
C PRO A 633 -20.20 -3.67 -18.12
N TRP A 634 -21.05 -2.69 -18.47
CA TRP A 634 -20.70 -1.30 -18.38
C TRP A 634 -21.95 -0.46 -18.13
N ASP A 635 -22.11 0.02 -16.91
CA ASP A 635 -23.21 0.90 -16.51
C ASP A 635 -22.68 1.99 -15.56
N THR A 636 -22.56 3.19 -16.08
CA THR A 636 -22.12 4.38 -15.35
C THR A 636 -23.28 5.23 -14.81
N ALA A 637 -24.52 4.85 -15.11
CA ALA A 637 -25.73 5.56 -14.68
C ALA A 637 -26.35 4.94 -13.40
N SER A 638 -25.95 3.73 -13.04
CA SER A 638 -26.41 3.04 -11.86
C SER A 638 -25.88 3.70 -10.57
N THR A 639 -26.58 3.50 -9.46
CA THR A 639 -26.12 3.91 -8.13
C THR A 639 -24.79 3.23 -7.77
N ILE A 640 -24.60 1.99 -8.22
CA ILE A 640 -23.33 1.28 -8.21
C ILE A 640 -22.79 1.31 -9.62
N VAL A 641 -21.73 2.04 -9.84
CA VAL A 641 -21.05 2.11 -11.13
C VAL A 641 -20.46 0.74 -11.45
N VAL A 642 -20.85 0.18 -12.57
CA VAL A 642 -20.33 -1.09 -13.07
C VAL A 642 -19.42 -0.82 -14.24
N THR A 643 -18.11 -0.81 -14.00
CA THR A 643 -17.07 -0.74 -15.04
C THR A 643 -15.97 -1.74 -14.67
N MET A 644 -15.45 -2.48 -15.64
CA MET A 644 -14.44 -3.50 -15.38
C MET A 644 -13.05 -2.89 -15.30
N VAL A 645 -12.32 -3.19 -14.24
CA VAL A 645 -10.94 -2.72 -14.04
C VAL A 645 -9.93 -3.79 -14.45
N SER A 646 -10.23 -5.08 -14.16
CA SER A 646 -9.31 -6.18 -14.40
C SER A 646 -10.02 -7.49 -14.67
N LEU A 647 -9.29 -8.40 -15.34
CA LEU A 647 -9.71 -9.77 -15.59
C LEU A 647 -8.60 -10.75 -15.19
N ALA A 648 -9.03 -11.94 -14.75
CA ALA A 648 -8.16 -13.09 -14.52
C ALA A 648 -8.67 -14.30 -15.31
N PHE A 649 -7.75 -15.18 -15.70
CA PHE A 649 -8.03 -16.36 -16.51
C PHE A 649 -7.46 -17.58 -15.79
N ALA A 650 -8.29 -18.58 -15.56
CA ALA A 650 -7.84 -19.84 -14.97
C ALA A 650 -8.69 -21.00 -15.52
N GLY A 651 -8.04 -22.03 -16.00
CA GLY A 651 -8.69 -23.22 -16.54
C GLY A 651 -9.77 -22.87 -17.56
N ASP A 652 -11.00 -23.25 -17.27
CA ASP A 652 -12.13 -23.13 -18.20
C ASP A 652 -12.87 -21.78 -18.10
N TYR A 653 -12.43 -20.86 -17.21
CA TYR A 653 -13.21 -19.67 -16.89
C TYR A 653 -12.41 -18.37 -16.96
N ILE A 654 -13.16 -17.30 -17.21
CA ILE A 654 -12.75 -15.89 -17.18
C ILE A 654 -13.46 -15.25 -16.00
N PHE A 655 -12.72 -14.53 -15.18
CA PHE A 655 -13.19 -13.79 -14.03
C PHE A 655 -12.93 -12.31 -14.24
N ALA A 656 -13.90 -11.45 -13.89
CA ALA A 656 -13.73 -10.01 -13.96
C ALA A 656 -14.16 -9.33 -12.67
N ALA A 657 -13.49 -8.25 -12.32
CA ALA A 657 -13.83 -7.37 -11.21
C ALA A 657 -13.99 -5.92 -11.69
N GLY A 658 -14.95 -5.23 -11.09
CA GLY A 658 -15.17 -3.82 -11.34
C GLY A 658 -14.52 -2.94 -10.27
N ILE A 659 -14.40 -1.62 -10.58
CA ILE A 659 -13.68 -0.68 -9.70
C ILE A 659 -14.40 -0.43 -8.35
N GLU A 660 -15.72 -0.28 -8.37
CA GLU A 660 -16.53 0.03 -7.17
C GLU A 660 -17.64 -1.00 -6.96
N THR A 661 -17.43 -2.22 -7.39
CA THR A 661 -18.47 -3.27 -7.45
C THR A 661 -18.48 -4.20 -6.23
N ARG A 662 -17.76 -3.80 -5.16
CA ARG A 662 -17.90 -4.41 -3.83
C ARG A 662 -17.46 -5.87 -3.78
N GLY A 663 -16.34 -6.15 -4.43
CA GLY A 663 -15.81 -7.50 -4.54
C GLY A 663 -16.68 -8.43 -5.39
N GLN A 664 -17.63 -7.91 -6.17
CA GLN A 664 -18.38 -8.71 -7.10
C GLN A 664 -17.46 -9.26 -8.19
N VAL A 665 -17.63 -10.54 -8.52
CA VAL A 665 -16.93 -11.21 -9.60
C VAL A 665 -17.95 -11.69 -10.63
N TRP A 666 -17.67 -11.43 -11.90
CA TRP A 666 -18.40 -11.94 -13.06
C TRP A 666 -17.64 -13.09 -13.69
N VAL A 667 -18.36 -14.14 -14.11
CA VAL A 667 -17.75 -15.37 -14.63
C VAL A 667 -18.33 -15.76 -15.99
N TRP A 668 -17.44 -16.03 -16.94
CA TRP A 668 -17.76 -16.58 -18.27
C TRP A 668 -16.92 -17.82 -18.57
N LYS A 669 -17.39 -18.65 -19.48
CA LYS A 669 -16.57 -19.73 -20.04
C LYS A 669 -15.53 -19.16 -21.01
N ALA A 670 -14.28 -19.57 -20.86
CA ALA A 670 -13.19 -19.15 -21.71
C ALA A 670 -13.33 -19.64 -23.18
N ALA A 671 -13.97 -20.80 -23.34
CA ALA A 671 -14.12 -21.42 -24.66
C ALA A 671 -14.97 -20.60 -25.63
N ASP A 672 -16.08 -20.00 -25.17
CA ASP A 672 -17.09 -19.40 -26.04
C ASP A 672 -17.72 -18.12 -25.51
N ALA A 673 -17.19 -17.58 -24.41
CA ALA A 673 -17.71 -16.40 -23.71
C ALA A 673 -19.16 -16.57 -23.21
N SER A 674 -19.67 -17.79 -23.05
CA SER A 674 -21.01 -18.02 -22.49
C SER A 674 -21.04 -17.60 -21.01
N PRO A 675 -22.08 -16.88 -20.56
CA PRO A 675 -22.19 -16.43 -19.18
C PRO A 675 -22.37 -17.62 -18.23
N VAL A 676 -21.73 -17.55 -17.06
CA VAL A 676 -21.85 -18.54 -15.99
C VAL A 676 -22.63 -17.95 -14.81
N GLY A 677 -22.24 -16.77 -14.34
CA GLY A 677 -22.92 -16.10 -13.25
C GLY A 677 -22.03 -15.10 -12.52
N THR A 678 -22.46 -14.69 -11.35
CA THR A 678 -21.74 -13.74 -10.48
C THR A 678 -21.80 -14.19 -9.03
N TRP A 679 -20.88 -13.69 -8.22
CA TRP A 679 -20.97 -13.68 -6.76
C TRP A 679 -20.49 -12.35 -6.18
N THR A 680 -20.78 -12.11 -4.90
CA THR A 680 -20.32 -10.95 -4.12
C THR A 680 -19.51 -11.40 -2.92
N ALA A 681 -18.84 -10.46 -2.24
CA ALA A 681 -18.05 -10.76 -1.06
C ALA A 681 -18.85 -11.37 0.11
N GLY A 682 -20.17 -11.17 0.15
CA GLY A 682 -21.03 -11.67 1.20
C GLY A 682 -20.97 -10.85 2.49
N SER A 683 -21.85 -11.18 3.44
CA SER A 683 -22.02 -10.40 4.69
C SER A 683 -20.85 -10.52 5.65
N VAL A 684 -20.05 -11.57 5.55
CA VAL A 684 -18.90 -11.79 6.42
C VAL A 684 -17.79 -10.75 6.21
N ILE A 685 -17.71 -10.18 5.01
CA ILE A 685 -16.70 -9.17 4.65
C ILE A 685 -17.18 -7.75 4.94
N GLY A 686 -18.42 -7.55 5.27
CA GLY A 686 -19.00 -6.26 5.54
C GLY A 686 -20.13 -5.90 4.60
N THR A 687 -20.64 -4.68 4.83
CA THR A 687 -21.69 -4.15 3.98
C THR A 687 -21.08 -3.65 2.68
N ILE A 688 -21.96 -3.52 1.73
CA ILE A 688 -21.74 -3.06 0.38
C ILE A 688 -20.99 -1.70 0.28
N ASP A 689 -21.03 -0.87 1.30
CA ASP A 689 -20.35 0.44 1.36
C ASP A 689 -18.92 0.34 1.94
N ARG A 690 -18.49 -0.87 2.35
CA ARG A 690 -17.29 -1.09 3.12
C ARG A 690 -16.40 -2.21 2.58
N SER A 691 -16.56 -2.62 1.33
CA SER A 691 -15.69 -3.65 0.75
C SER A 691 -15.68 -3.62 -0.77
N GLY A 692 -14.60 -4.15 -1.34
CA GLY A 692 -14.48 -4.46 -2.75
C GLY A 692 -14.22 -3.26 -3.65
N TRP A 693 -13.43 -2.32 -3.24
CA TRP A 693 -12.84 -1.32 -4.12
C TRP A 693 -11.58 -1.92 -4.74
N VAL A 694 -11.45 -1.79 -6.05
CA VAL A 694 -10.27 -2.23 -6.81
C VAL A 694 -9.61 -1.00 -7.42
N ASP A 695 -8.44 -0.62 -6.92
CA ASP A 695 -7.75 0.59 -7.35
C ASP A 695 -6.54 0.32 -8.25
N VAL A 696 -6.05 -0.92 -8.32
CA VAL A 696 -4.92 -1.28 -9.19
C VAL A 696 -5.34 -1.99 -10.47
N PRO A 697 -4.59 -1.80 -11.57
CA PRO A 697 -4.92 -2.34 -12.90
C PRO A 697 -5.08 -3.85 -12.99
N TYR A 698 -4.45 -4.59 -12.10
CA TYR A 698 -4.49 -6.06 -12.04
C TYR A 698 -4.97 -6.53 -10.68
N GLY A 699 -6.00 -5.88 -10.13
CA GLY A 699 -6.57 -6.14 -8.81
C GLY A 699 -7.35 -7.44 -8.70
N ILE A 700 -7.29 -8.34 -9.70
CA ILE A 700 -7.85 -9.70 -9.65
C ILE A 700 -6.84 -10.69 -10.17
N SER A 701 -6.69 -11.82 -9.49
CA SER A 701 -5.96 -13.00 -9.95
C SER A 701 -6.78 -14.27 -9.73
N ALA A 702 -6.46 -15.33 -10.47
CA ALA A 702 -7.18 -16.60 -10.33
C ALA A 702 -6.27 -17.78 -10.62
N THR A 703 -6.55 -18.91 -9.95
CA THR A 703 -5.91 -20.20 -10.22
C THR A 703 -6.91 -21.35 -10.09
N LYS A 704 -6.71 -22.41 -10.87
CA LYS A 704 -7.45 -23.68 -10.76
C LYS A 704 -6.62 -24.63 -9.94
N ARG A 705 -7.21 -25.18 -8.90
CA ARG A 705 -6.59 -26.17 -8.03
C ARG A 705 -6.67 -27.58 -8.62
N ALA A 706 -5.84 -28.47 -8.13
CA ALA A 706 -5.83 -29.88 -8.53
C ALA A 706 -7.12 -30.63 -8.18
N ASP A 707 -7.84 -30.20 -7.15
CA ASP A 707 -9.14 -30.74 -6.75
C ASP A 707 -10.32 -30.25 -7.61
N GLY A 708 -10.06 -29.30 -8.53
CA GLY A 708 -11.07 -28.73 -9.41
C GLY A 708 -11.69 -27.42 -8.93
N ASP A 709 -11.43 -27.01 -7.71
CA ASP A 709 -11.82 -25.70 -7.18
C ASP A 709 -11.07 -24.57 -7.88
N TYR A 710 -11.70 -23.41 -7.93
CA TYR A 710 -11.09 -22.17 -8.39
C TYR A 710 -10.88 -21.21 -7.22
N LEU A 711 -9.69 -20.67 -7.13
CA LEU A 711 -9.37 -19.59 -6.21
C LEU A 711 -9.31 -18.30 -7.00
N VAL A 712 -10.00 -17.28 -6.51
CA VAL A 712 -10.03 -15.96 -7.12
C VAL A 712 -9.75 -14.94 -6.05
N GLN A 713 -8.72 -14.14 -6.26
CA GLN A 713 -8.35 -13.02 -5.39
C GLN A 713 -8.85 -11.72 -5.99
N VAL A 714 -9.39 -10.85 -5.16
CA VAL A 714 -9.82 -9.50 -5.55
C VAL A 714 -9.31 -8.52 -4.50
N GLU A 715 -8.63 -7.49 -4.94
CA GLU A 715 -8.23 -6.38 -4.10
C GLU A 715 -9.44 -5.78 -3.37
N ASP A 716 -9.24 -5.40 -2.12
CA ASP A 716 -10.19 -4.61 -1.35
C ASP A 716 -9.44 -3.45 -0.68
N ASP A 717 -9.36 -2.36 -1.42
CA ASP A 717 -8.62 -1.16 -1.10
C ASP A 717 -9.05 -0.53 0.23
N LEU A 718 -10.36 -0.42 0.46
CA LEU A 718 -10.93 0.35 1.57
C LEU A 718 -10.44 -0.11 2.95
N PHE A 719 -10.16 -1.38 3.14
CA PHE A 719 -9.71 -1.96 4.40
C PHE A 719 -8.41 -2.75 4.26
N ASN A 720 -7.56 -2.32 3.33
CA ASN A 720 -6.20 -2.82 3.11
C ASN A 720 -6.10 -4.35 3.18
N LYS A 721 -6.95 -5.05 2.42
CA LYS A 721 -6.97 -6.51 2.35
C LYS A 721 -7.16 -7.01 0.92
N VAL A 722 -6.95 -8.30 0.73
CA VAL A 722 -7.27 -9.01 -0.49
C VAL A 722 -8.35 -10.02 -0.17
N LEU A 723 -9.50 -9.93 -0.86
CA LEU A 723 -10.56 -10.93 -0.78
C LEU A 723 -10.09 -12.21 -1.48
N LEU A 724 -10.41 -13.35 -0.91
CA LEU A 724 -10.14 -14.66 -1.48
C LEU A 724 -11.43 -15.46 -1.57
N TYR A 725 -11.81 -15.78 -2.79
CA TYR A 725 -12.94 -16.63 -3.07
C TYR A 725 -12.47 -18.02 -3.46
N ARG A 726 -13.06 -19.05 -2.87
CA ARG A 726 -12.95 -20.44 -3.31
C ARG A 726 -14.29 -20.88 -3.86
N TRP A 727 -14.33 -21.16 -5.17
CA TRP A 727 -15.52 -21.56 -5.89
C TRP A 727 -15.38 -22.97 -6.43
N THR A 728 -16.39 -23.81 -6.16
CA THR A 728 -16.56 -25.15 -6.72
C THR A 728 -17.64 -25.07 -7.81
N PRO A 729 -17.28 -25.23 -9.10
CA PRO A 729 -18.22 -25.14 -10.25
C PRO A 729 -19.31 -26.15 -10.24
#